data_b25a57b1179c3363e134e97ccfea4f86
#
_entry.id   b25a57b1179c3363e134e97ccfea4f86
#
_cell.length_a   1.000
_cell.length_b   1.000
_cell.length_c   1.000
_cell.angle_alpha   90.00
_cell.angle_beta   90.00
_cell.angle_gamma   90.00
#
_symmetry.space_group_name_H-M   'P 1'
#
loop_
_entity.id
_entity.type
_entity.pdbx_description
1 polymer ?
#
loop_
_entity_poly.entity_id
_entity_poly.type
_entity_poly.pdbx_seq_one_letter_code
_entity_poly.pdbx_strand_id
1 'polypeptide(L)'
;MTPEAGPRTPEAGLIPAQAGRPGPIRVANCGGFYGDRLSAAEEMVEGGPIDVLTGDWLAELTMSILAGNRLKGRPGYARTFLTQMERVLGTCLDRGIRVVANAGGLDPAGCAEAVTALAERLGLRAAVAHVTGDDLMPLAGPPVNADTGETLRATPLTANAYLGGRPIAVALEHGADVVVTGRVTDAALVTGPGMWWFGWDPGDLDPLAGSVVAGHVIECGCQATGGNYAFFEEVPDLAHCGFPIAELYADGSSVITKHPGTGGLVSTGTVTAQLLYEIASPRYLGPDVTARFDTIRLEHEGPDRVRITGVRGEPPPDTLKVAVTYLGGYRNTMTLVLTGLDIAAKSRIAQEAIWARVPRESFEQVHVELTPLGADGGSGSPSPSHTGTAHMDAGHTSTEHTSTEHTSTEHTGTGHTGTGHTGGGRGEVNRRDDAGTALLRITVMDPDQRRAGRAFSSAVVETGLASYPGFYGLTPPGDASPYGVYWPSSVDARAVLPVVTVNGIRVEVPHAPPSGPLLGEQAGGPPPGGAADAAIPPYAGDVAAGQVAPLGTVAGARSGDKGGDANLGVWVRDPARYPWLAAFLTVDRLRELLPEVGDLPIDRFALPNLHALNFVVHGLLGRGVAASPLLDAQAKALGERLRAVCVPIPR
;
A
#
# COMPACT_ATOMS: atom_id res chain seq x y z
N MET A 1 -16.61 65.53 21.68
CA MET A 1 -15.59 64.55 21.18
C MET A 1 -16.07 63.19 21.65
N THR A 2 -16.74 62.46 20.77
CA THR A 2 -17.16 61.07 20.96
C THR A 2 -16.04 60.17 20.51
N PRO A 3 -15.69 59.06 21.21
CA PRO A 3 -14.65 58.15 20.76
C PRO A 3 -15.15 57.29 19.62
N GLU A 4 -14.36 57.25 18.54
CA GLU A 4 -14.56 56.34 17.40
C GLU A 4 -14.44 54.87 17.84
N ALA A 5 -15.43 54.08 17.45
CA ALA A 5 -15.41 52.64 17.60
C ALA A 5 -14.45 52.03 16.58
N GLY A 6 -13.37 51.37 17.05
CA GLY A 6 -12.49 50.58 16.22
C GLY A 6 -13.18 49.43 15.53
N PRO A 7 -12.59 48.86 14.43
CA PRO A 7 -13.23 47.83 13.64
C PRO A 7 -13.36 46.53 14.47
N ARG A 8 -14.62 46.07 14.60
CA ARG A 8 -14.93 44.73 15.14
C ARG A 8 -14.38 43.67 14.18
N THR A 9 -13.44 42.85 14.62
CA THR A 9 -13.11 41.58 13.99
C THR A 9 -14.39 40.73 13.94
N PRO A 10 -14.75 40.11 12.78
CA PRO A 10 -15.85 39.18 12.76
C PRO A 10 -15.43 37.95 13.58
N GLU A 11 -16.17 37.65 14.64
CA GLU A 11 -16.14 36.33 15.27
C GLU A 11 -16.58 35.31 14.21
N ALA A 12 -15.61 34.51 13.71
CA ALA A 12 -15.91 33.37 12.89
C ALA A 12 -16.68 32.38 13.77
N GLY A 13 -17.98 32.31 13.58
CA GLY A 13 -18.83 31.34 14.27
C GLY A 13 -18.38 29.94 13.93
N LEU A 14 -17.89 29.21 14.93
CA LEU A 14 -17.73 27.76 14.86
C LEU A 14 -19.07 27.18 14.43
N ILE A 15 -19.08 26.38 13.36
CA ILE A 15 -20.24 25.54 13.04
C ILE A 15 -20.22 24.45 14.12
N PRO A 16 -21.21 24.42 15.05
CA PRO A 16 -21.19 23.43 16.11
C PRO A 16 -21.14 22.04 15.49
N ALA A 17 -20.37 21.14 16.11
CA ALA A 17 -20.38 19.72 15.78
C ALA A 17 -21.83 19.31 15.55
N GLN A 18 -22.13 18.63 14.44
CA GLN A 18 -23.50 18.30 14.08
C GLN A 18 -24.01 17.13 14.96
N ALA A 19 -23.72 17.22 16.24
CA ALA A 19 -24.18 16.31 17.27
C ALA A 19 -25.71 16.19 17.20
N GLY A 20 -26.19 15.08 16.64
CA GLY A 20 -27.61 14.81 16.52
C GLY A 20 -28.14 14.50 15.13
N ARG A 21 -27.29 14.33 14.11
CA ARG A 21 -27.77 13.74 12.85
C ARG A 21 -28.11 12.26 13.10
N PRO A 22 -29.35 11.84 12.85
CA PRO A 22 -29.71 10.43 12.97
C PRO A 22 -29.09 9.65 11.80
N GLY A 23 -28.35 8.59 12.10
CA GLY A 23 -27.80 7.68 11.10
C GLY A 23 -26.27 7.69 10.98
N PRO A 24 -25.72 6.76 10.21
CA PRO A 24 -24.28 6.67 9.98
C PRO A 24 -23.79 7.80 9.06
N ILE A 25 -22.51 8.17 9.18
CA ILE A 25 -21.80 8.91 8.14
C ILE A 25 -21.33 7.94 7.06
N ARG A 26 -21.52 8.27 5.80
CA ARG A 26 -21.10 7.48 4.65
C ARG A 26 -19.83 8.06 4.06
N VAL A 27 -18.70 7.40 4.36
CA VAL A 27 -17.38 7.77 3.86
C VAL A 27 -17.03 6.87 2.68
N ALA A 28 -16.95 7.45 1.49
CA ALA A 28 -16.69 6.75 0.24
C ALA A 28 -15.24 6.96 -0.21
N ASN A 29 -14.54 5.87 -0.52
CA ASN A 29 -13.18 5.94 -1.07
C ASN A 29 -13.22 6.09 -2.60
N CYS A 30 -12.32 6.88 -3.19
CA CYS A 30 -12.17 7.05 -4.65
C CYS A 30 -10.73 6.86 -5.15
N GLY A 31 -9.87 6.24 -4.37
CA GLY A 31 -8.51 5.93 -4.76
C GLY A 31 -7.71 5.34 -3.61
N GLY A 32 -6.96 4.27 -3.87
CA GLY A 32 -6.09 3.60 -2.91
C GLY A 32 -4.60 3.83 -3.21
N PHE A 33 -4.24 4.59 -4.25
CA PHE A 33 -2.87 4.96 -4.58
C PHE A 33 -2.81 6.06 -5.65
N TYR A 34 -1.64 6.68 -5.83
CA TYR A 34 -1.42 7.79 -6.77
C TYR A 34 -1.82 7.53 -8.23
N GLY A 35 -1.75 6.27 -8.68
CA GLY A 35 -2.06 5.85 -10.05
C GLY A 35 -3.43 5.22 -10.24
N ASP A 36 -4.35 5.35 -9.29
CA ASP A 36 -5.68 4.76 -9.40
C ASP A 36 -6.54 5.43 -10.49
N ARG A 37 -7.64 4.77 -10.90
CA ARG A 37 -8.43 5.22 -12.03
C ARG A 37 -9.10 6.57 -11.79
N LEU A 38 -8.96 7.47 -12.76
CA LEU A 38 -9.43 8.86 -12.64
C LEU A 38 -10.95 9.00 -12.61
N SER A 39 -11.71 8.00 -13.05
CA SER A 39 -13.18 7.97 -13.00
C SER A 39 -13.72 7.66 -11.61
N ALA A 40 -12.89 7.17 -10.69
CA ALA A 40 -13.33 6.69 -9.38
C ALA A 40 -14.10 7.74 -8.57
N ALA A 41 -13.63 9.00 -8.55
CA ALA A 41 -14.33 10.07 -7.85
C ALA A 41 -15.74 10.33 -8.42
N GLU A 42 -15.87 10.32 -9.75
CA GLU A 42 -17.15 10.48 -10.45
C GLU A 42 -18.08 9.29 -10.18
N GLU A 43 -17.55 8.05 -10.24
CA GLU A 43 -18.28 6.83 -9.90
C GLU A 43 -18.88 6.90 -8.49
N MET A 44 -18.10 7.39 -7.51
CA MET A 44 -18.55 7.47 -6.12
C MET A 44 -19.54 8.59 -5.87
N VAL A 45 -19.34 9.75 -6.48
CA VAL A 45 -20.22 10.90 -6.31
C VAL A 45 -21.58 10.68 -7.01
N GLU A 46 -21.59 10.05 -8.19
CA GLU A 46 -22.82 9.82 -8.97
C GLU A 46 -23.51 8.49 -8.62
N GLY A 47 -22.81 7.51 -8.07
CA GLY A 47 -23.32 6.17 -7.80
C GLY A 47 -24.38 6.08 -6.70
N GLY A 48 -24.50 7.10 -5.84
CA GLY A 48 -25.47 7.12 -4.76
C GLY A 48 -25.14 8.13 -3.66
N PRO A 49 -25.92 8.18 -2.58
CA PRO A 49 -25.71 9.13 -1.50
C PRO A 49 -24.45 8.78 -0.71
N ILE A 50 -23.57 9.78 -0.52
CA ILE A 50 -22.39 9.76 0.34
C ILE A 50 -22.29 11.10 1.06
N ASP A 51 -21.64 11.13 2.23
CA ASP A 51 -21.43 12.36 3.01
C ASP A 51 -20.01 12.89 2.84
N VAL A 52 -19.03 11.97 2.67
CA VAL A 52 -17.61 12.29 2.50
C VAL A 52 -17.05 11.47 1.35
N LEU A 53 -16.34 12.15 0.45
CA LEU A 53 -15.48 11.53 -0.55
C LEU A 53 -14.04 11.57 -0.04
N THR A 54 -13.39 10.42 0.08
CA THR A 54 -12.00 10.32 0.48
C THR A 54 -11.19 9.53 -0.53
N GLY A 55 -9.88 9.65 -0.46
CA GLY A 55 -8.94 8.85 -1.24
C GLY A 55 -7.54 8.95 -0.67
N ASP A 56 -6.80 7.87 -0.79
CA ASP A 56 -5.42 7.75 -0.36
C ASP A 56 -4.48 7.79 -1.57
N TRP A 57 -3.71 8.87 -1.68
CA TRP A 57 -2.72 9.06 -2.75
C TRP A 57 -1.30 8.74 -2.29
N LEU A 58 -1.08 8.56 -0.96
CA LEU A 58 0.26 8.54 -0.40
C LEU A 58 0.66 7.16 0.11
N ALA A 59 1.81 6.72 -0.38
CA ALA A 59 2.61 5.65 0.17
C ALA A 59 4.06 6.11 0.19
N GLU A 60 4.97 5.34 0.78
CA GLU A 60 6.40 5.64 0.80
C GLU A 60 6.96 5.87 -0.61
N LEU A 61 6.49 5.07 -1.59
CA LEU A 61 6.87 5.23 -2.99
C LEU A 61 6.38 6.56 -3.57
N THR A 62 5.13 6.94 -3.29
CA THR A 62 4.56 8.21 -3.78
C THR A 62 5.31 9.41 -3.19
N MET A 63 5.65 9.39 -1.91
CA MET A 63 6.45 10.46 -1.29
C MET A 63 7.81 10.62 -1.99
N SER A 64 8.45 9.51 -2.38
CA SER A 64 9.70 9.52 -3.17
C SER A 64 9.50 10.14 -4.56
N ILE A 65 8.40 9.82 -5.25
CA ILE A 65 8.04 10.40 -6.56
C ILE A 65 7.83 11.91 -6.41
N LEU A 66 7.09 12.35 -5.40
CA LEU A 66 6.83 13.77 -5.15
C LEU A 66 8.11 14.54 -4.80
N ALA A 67 9.03 13.93 -4.04
CA ALA A 67 10.36 14.49 -3.80
C ALA A 67 11.14 14.68 -5.11
N GLY A 68 11.15 13.67 -5.97
CA GLY A 68 11.75 13.75 -7.30
C GLY A 68 11.10 14.81 -8.20
N ASN A 69 9.80 15.04 -8.07
CA ASN A 69 9.10 16.11 -8.76
C ASN A 69 9.55 17.50 -8.27
N ARG A 70 9.64 17.72 -6.94
CA ARG A 70 10.15 18.97 -6.37
C ARG A 70 11.56 19.30 -6.85
N LEU A 71 12.45 18.30 -6.91
CA LEU A 71 13.81 18.47 -7.44
C LEU A 71 13.84 18.92 -8.92
N LYS A 72 12.79 18.59 -9.69
CA LYS A 72 12.61 19.01 -11.09
C LYS A 72 11.77 20.30 -11.23
N GLY A 73 11.50 21.02 -10.14
CA GLY A 73 10.66 22.22 -10.15
C GLY A 73 9.19 21.98 -10.43
N ARG A 74 8.71 20.74 -10.21
CA ARG A 74 7.30 20.35 -10.36
C ARG A 74 6.61 20.37 -8.99
N PRO A 75 5.25 20.41 -8.94
CA PRO A 75 4.50 20.36 -7.69
C PRO A 75 4.84 19.14 -6.82
N GLY A 76 4.89 19.33 -5.51
CA GLY A 76 5.10 18.29 -4.51
C GLY A 76 3.82 17.59 -4.05
N TYR A 77 2.71 17.71 -4.78
CA TYR A 77 1.40 17.11 -4.47
C TYR A 77 0.89 16.23 -5.62
N ALA A 78 -0.13 15.41 -5.34
CA ALA A 78 -0.72 14.48 -6.30
C ALA A 78 -1.58 15.21 -7.34
N ARG A 79 -1.09 15.33 -8.56
CA ARG A 79 -1.80 16.04 -9.65
C ARG A 79 -3.06 15.32 -10.12
N THR A 80 -3.12 14.00 -10.00
CA THR A 80 -4.30 13.19 -10.35
C THR A 80 -5.52 13.58 -9.51
N PHE A 81 -5.31 14.03 -8.27
CA PHE A 81 -6.37 14.58 -7.43
C PHE A 81 -7.05 15.79 -8.08
N LEU A 82 -6.29 16.74 -8.62
CA LEU A 82 -6.87 17.91 -9.31
C LEU A 82 -7.72 17.49 -10.53
N THR A 83 -7.26 16.47 -11.27
CA THR A 83 -8.01 15.93 -12.41
C THR A 83 -9.34 15.32 -11.99
N GLN A 84 -9.37 14.64 -10.85
CA GLN A 84 -10.62 14.13 -10.28
C GLN A 84 -11.52 15.27 -9.78
N MET A 85 -10.96 16.24 -9.05
CA MET A 85 -11.72 17.39 -8.54
C MET A 85 -12.34 18.23 -9.65
N GLU A 86 -11.68 18.39 -10.79
CA GLU A 86 -12.24 19.10 -11.94
C GLU A 86 -13.57 18.50 -12.42
N ARG A 87 -13.76 17.19 -12.24
CA ARG A 87 -14.97 16.48 -12.65
C ARG A 87 -16.09 16.52 -11.61
N VAL A 88 -15.74 16.51 -10.31
CA VAL A 88 -16.73 16.25 -9.25
C VAL A 88 -16.95 17.38 -8.27
N LEU A 89 -16.08 18.40 -8.23
CA LEU A 89 -16.14 19.46 -7.20
C LEU A 89 -17.50 20.17 -7.19
N GLY A 90 -18.06 20.48 -8.36
CA GLY A 90 -19.39 21.10 -8.47
C GLY A 90 -20.47 20.25 -7.82
N THR A 91 -20.54 18.97 -8.18
CA THR A 91 -21.51 18.02 -7.62
C THR A 91 -21.31 17.82 -6.11
N CYS A 92 -20.03 17.77 -5.65
CA CYS A 92 -19.76 17.68 -4.21
C CYS A 92 -20.32 18.89 -3.46
N LEU A 93 -20.09 20.10 -3.94
CA LEU A 93 -20.60 21.33 -3.32
C LEU A 93 -22.13 21.38 -3.34
N ASP A 94 -22.75 21.06 -4.48
CA ASP A 94 -24.21 21.07 -4.65
C ASP A 94 -24.92 20.07 -3.73
N ARG A 95 -24.31 18.91 -3.48
CA ARG A 95 -24.85 17.85 -2.62
C ARG A 95 -24.37 17.94 -1.16
N GLY A 96 -23.47 18.88 -0.84
CA GLY A 96 -22.88 19.04 0.50
C GLY A 96 -21.93 17.91 0.88
N ILE A 97 -21.35 17.20 -0.10
CA ILE A 97 -20.35 16.15 0.10
C ILE A 97 -19.02 16.81 0.45
N ARG A 98 -18.43 16.42 1.58
CA ARG A 98 -17.10 16.88 1.98
C ARG A 98 -16.03 16.04 1.27
N VAL A 99 -14.91 16.68 0.89
CA VAL A 99 -13.77 15.99 0.28
C VAL A 99 -12.60 16.00 1.26
N VAL A 100 -12.03 14.83 1.56
CA VAL A 100 -10.90 14.68 2.47
C VAL A 100 -9.84 13.82 1.79
N ALA A 101 -8.64 14.37 1.57
CA ALA A 101 -7.59 13.70 0.80
C ALA A 101 -6.19 14.01 1.33
N ASN A 102 -5.30 13.01 1.35
CA ASN A 102 -3.89 13.21 1.64
C ASN A 102 -3.06 13.61 0.39
N ALA A 103 -3.74 13.99 -0.68
CA ALA A 103 -3.16 14.35 -1.97
C ALA A 103 -2.15 15.51 -1.91
N GLY A 104 -2.10 16.26 -0.81
CA GLY A 104 -1.15 17.35 -0.60
C GLY A 104 0.31 16.91 -0.55
N GLY A 105 0.57 15.69 -0.11
CA GLY A 105 1.91 15.10 -0.15
C GLY A 105 2.95 15.98 0.56
N LEU A 106 3.95 16.45 -0.18
CA LEU A 106 5.01 17.33 0.32
C LEU A 106 4.64 18.83 0.26
N ASP A 107 3.49 19.18 -0.30
CA ASP A 107 3.06 20.57 -0.51
C ASP A 107 1.53 20.72 -0.35
N PRO A 108 1.00 20.48 0.86
CA PRO A 108 -0.45 20.60 1.10
C PRO A 108 -1.00 22.00 0.82
N ALA A 109 -0.22 23.05 1.12
CA ALA A 109 -0.61 24.43 0.87
C ALA A 109 -0.75 24.72 -0.63
N GLY A 110 0.26 24.36 -1.43
CA GLY A 110 0.22 24.53 -2.88
C GLY A 110 -0.88 23.68 -3.53
N CYS A 111 -1.19 22.50 -2.99
CA CYS A 111 -2.31 21.70 -3.45
C CYS A 111 -3.65 22.41 -3.16
N ALA A 112 -3.84 22.97 -1.96
CA ALA A 112 -5.06 23.72 -1.60
C ALA A 112 -5.23 24.99 -2.46
N GLU A 113 -4.15 25.72 -2.74
CA GLU A 113 -4.15 26.85 -3.67
C GLU A 113 -4.57 26.40 -5.08
N ALA A 114 -4.06 25.26 -5.57
CA ALA A 114 -4.42 24.71 -6.87
C ALA A 114 -5.90 24.29 -6.94
N VAL A 115 -6.45 23.71 -5.86
CA VAL A 115 -7.90 23.40 -5.77
C VAL A 115 -8.74 24.68 -5.74
N THR A 116 -8.31 25.71 -5.01
CA THR A 116 -8.99 27.01 -4.97
C THR A 116 -9.01 27.66 -6.36
N ALA A 117 -7.88 27.69 -7.04
CA ALA A 117 -7.78 28.21 -8.41
C ALA A 117 -8.63 27.38 -9.40
N LEU A 118 -8.73 26.07 -9.20
CA LEU A 118 -9.63 25.20 -9.97
C LEU A 118 -11.09 25.57 -9.74
N ALA A 119 -11.51 25.74 -8.47
CA ALA A 119 -12.87 26.15 -8.14
C ALA A 119 -13.24 27.50 -8.79
N GLU A 120 -12.36 28.50 -8.70
CA GLU A 120 -12.54 29.80 -9.34
C GLU A 120 -12.70 29.69 -10.87
N ARG A 121 -11.86 28.87 -11.52
CA ARG A 121 -11.93 28.60 -12.97
C ARG A 121 -13.26 27.96 -13.38
N LEU A 122 -13.83 27.12 -12.50
CA LEU A 122 -15.13 26.48 -12.70
C LEU A 122 -16.32 27.39 -12.30
N GLY A 123 -16.05 28.61 -11.79
CA GLY A 123 -17.07 29.53 -11.30
C GLY A 123 -17.71 29.10 -9.96
N LEU A 124 -17.00 28.24 -9.21
CA LEU A 124 -17.44 27.70 -7.93
C LEU A 124 -16.82 28.46 -6.74
N ARG A 125 -17.44 28.35 -5.58
CA ARG A 125 -16.88 28.82 -4.30
C ARG A 125 -16.74 27.62 -3.37
N ALA A 126 -15.53 27.29 -2.98
CA ALA A 126 -15.23 26.20 -2.07
C ALA A 126 -14.34 26.69 -0.93
N ALA A 127 -14.67 26.31 0.30
CA ALA A 127 -13.81 26.50 1.45
C ALA A 127 -12.74 25.37 1.46
N VAL A 128 -11.53 25.69 1.04
CA VAL A 128 -10.44 24.73 0.97
C VAL A 128 -9.53 24.89 2.17
N ALA A 129 -9.37 23.81 2.93
CA ALA A 129 -8.43 23.73 4.04
C ALA A 129 -7.21 22.89 3.67
N HIS A 130 -6.09 23.20 4.30
CA HIS A 130 -4.93 22.31 4.28
C HIS A 130 -4.37 22.08 5.68
N VAL A 131 -3.78 20.88 5.86
CA VAL A 131 -3.10 20.47 7.08
C VAL A 131 -1.60 20.37 6.81
N THR A 132 -0.81 21.03 7.65
CA THR A 132 0.66 21.00 7.65
C THR A 132 1.18 20.57 9.01
N GLY A 133 2.52 20.45 9.17
CA GLY A 133 3.17 20.07 10.42
C GLY A 133 3.68 18.64 10.43
N ASP A 134 3.44 17.89 9.34
CA ASP A 134 4.02 16.56 9.11
C ASP A 134 5.48 16.63 8.62
N ASP A 135 5.90 17.72 7.96
CA ASP A 135 7.26 17.90 7.45
C ASP A 135 8.26 18.17 8.59
N LEU A 136 9.14 17.20 8.82
CA LEU A 136 10.17 17.23 9.85
C LEU A 136 11.56 17.57 9.31
N MET A 137 11.70 17.91 8.03
CA MET A 137 12.99 18.31 7.44
C MET A 137 13.64 19.51 8.16
N PRO A 138 12.87 20.47 8.71
CA PRO A 138 13.44 21.57 9.51
C PRO A 138 13.92 21.16 10.90
N LEU A 139 13.51 19.99 11.42
CA LEU A 139 13.89 19.53 12.75
C LEU A 139 15.33 18.99 12.72
N ALA A 140 16.14 19.45 13.64
CA ALA A 140 17.57 19.14 13.67
C ALA A 140 17.86 17.74 14.20
N GLY A 141 18.76 17.05 13.52
CA GLY A 141 19.37 15.79 13.92
C GLY A 141 19.17 14.68 12.91
N PRO A 142 20.14 13.75 12.79
CA PRO A 142 19.99 12.62 11.89
C PRO A 142 18.95 11.63 12.43
N PRO A 143 17.98 11.19 11.59
CA PRO A 143 16.95 10.24 12.01
C PRO A 143 17.55 8.90 12.45
N VAL A 144 17.01 8.31 13.51
CA VAL A 144 17.35 6.97 13.98
C VAL A 144 16.34 5.99 13.41
N ASN A 145 16.81 4.87 12.87
CA ASN A 145 15.96 3.81 12.36
C ASN A 145 15.20 3.16 13.52
N ALA A 146 13.89 3.09 13.41
CA ALA A 146 13.03 2.55 14.47
C ALA A 146 13.17 1.03 14.64
N ASP A 147 13.60 0.31 13.58
CA ASP A 147 13.71 -1.15 13.60
C ASP A 147 15.12 -1.61 14.01
N THR A 148 16.17 -0.88 13.56
CA THR A 148 17.57 -1.31 13.77
C THR A 148 18.32 -0.48 14.81
N GLY A 149 17.81 0.69 15.18
CA GLY A 149 18.51 1.65 16.06
C GLY A 149 19.68 2.39 15.40
N GLU A 150 19.91 2.20 14.11
CA GLU A 150 20.97 2.86 13.38
C GLU A 150 20.67 4.33 13.09
N THR A 151 21.70 5.16 13.10
CA THR A 151 21.58 6.58 12.74
C THR A 151 21.78 6.76 11.25
N LEU A 152 20.86 7.45 10.57
CA LEU A 152 20.96 7.73 9.14
C LEU A 152 22.19 8.61 8.84
N ARG A 153 23.06 8.15 7.94
CA ARG A 153 24.24 8.88 7.47
C ARG A 153 24.01 9.66 6.17
N ALA A 154 23.00 9.24 5.39
CA ALA A 154 22.65 9.91 4.15
C ALA A 154 21.84 11.19 4.42
N THR A 155 21.83 12.10 3.46
CA THR A 155 20.98 13.31 3.52
C THR A 155 19.54 12.93 3.18
N PRO A 156 18.58 13.16 4.08
CA PRO A 156 17.16 12.92 3.76
C PRO A 156 16.69 13.78 2.59
N LEU A 157 15.83 13.22 1.76
CA LEU A 157 15.04 13.94 0.76
C LEU A 157 13.71 14.41 1.34
N THR A 158 13.11 13.59 2.20
CA THR A 158 11.88 13.86 2.93
C THR A 158 11.94 13.23 4.31
N ALA A 159 11.25 13.84 5.28
CA ALA A 159 11.00 13.27 6.60
C ALA A 159 9.61 13.74 7.03
N ASN A 160 8.62 12.85 7.04
CA ASN A 160 7.24 13.22 7.34
C ASN A 160 6.68 12.34 8.46
N ALA A 161 6.13 12.99 9.49
CA ALA A 161 5.38 12.32 10.54
C ALA A 161 4.00 11.89 10.03
N TYR A 162 3.52 10.74 10.48
CA TYR A 162 2.15 10.30 10.23
C TYR A 162 1.22 10.98 11.23
N LEU A 163 0.49 12.01 10.77
CA LEU A 163 -0.49 12.70 11.59
C LEU A 163 -1.79 11.89 11.73
N GLY A 164 -2.61 12.24 12.74
CA GLY A 164 -3.92 11.64 12.98
C GLY A 164 -5.09 12.34 12.28
N GLY A 165 -6.30 11.91 12.62
CA GLY A 165 -7.55 12.46 12.10
C GLY A 165 -7.98 13.79 12.73
N ARG A 166 -7.49 14.14 13.93
CA ARG A 166 -7.92 15.33 14.65
C ARG A 166 -7.76 16.63 13.85
N PRO A 167 -6.65 16.90 13.12
CA PRO A 167 -6.55 18.08 12.28
C PRO A 167 -7.59 18.14 11.16
N ILE A 168 -7.96 16.98 10.61
CA ILE A 168 -9.03 16.87 9.59
C ILE A 168 -10.37 17.25 10.20
N ALA A 169 -10.68 16.74 11.40
CA ALA A 169 -11.90 17.11 12.12
C ALA A 169 -11.99 18.61 12.37
N VAL A 170 -10.90 19.23 12.84
CA VAL A 170 -10.83 20.69 13.07
C VAL A 170 -11.05 21.47 11.76
N ALA A 171 -10.50 21.03 10.64
CA ALA A 171 -10.74 21.68 9.35
C ALA A 171 -12.23 21.64 8.96
N LEU A 172 -12.90 20.50 9.15
CA LEU A 172 -14.32 20.32 8.88
C LEU A 172 -15.21 21.12 9.86
N GLU A 173 -14.83 21.22 11.14
CA GLU A 173 -15.47 22.06 12.16
C GLU A 173 -15.45 23.55 11.77
N HIS A 174 -14.40 23.98 11.08
CA HIS A 174 -14.28 25.34 10.54
C HIS A 174 -14.91 25.53 9.15
N GLY A 175 -15.71 24.56 8.71
CA GLY A 175 -16.55 24.66 7.52
C GLY A 175 -15.84 24.37 6.21
N ALA A 176 -14.71 23.67 6.23
CA ALA A 176 -14.06 23.25 4.99
C ALA A 176 -14.96 22.35 4.13
N ASP A 177 -15.04 22.63 2.83
CA ASP A 177 -15.65 21.76 1.84
C ASP A 177 -14.63 20.73 1.33
N VAL A 178 -13.38 21.14 1.22
CA VAL A 178 -12.25 20.30 0.81
C VAL A 178 -11.14 20.42 1.84
N VAL A 179 -10.66 19.28 2.34
CA VAL A 179 -9.52 19.19 3.25
C VAL A 179 -8.38 18.42 2.55
N VAL A 180 -7.24 19.09 2.40
CA VAL A 180 -6.03 18.49 1.81
C VAL A 180 -4.97 18.37 2.90
N THR A 181 -4.39 17.18 3.05
CA THR A 181 -3.33 16.95 4.03
C THR A 181 -2.01 16.57 3.37
N GLY A 182 -0.91 16.72 4.10
CA GLY A 182 0.34 16.01 3.88
C GLY A 182 0.22 14.56 4.38
N ARG A 183 1.30 14.02 4.95
CA ARG A 183 1.29 12.63 5.45
C ARG A 183 0.46 12.52 6.72
N VAL A 184 -0.61 11.77 6.62
CA VAL A 184 -1.43 11.29 7.74
C VAL A 184 -1.41 9.76 7.74
N THR A 185 -1.87 9.11 8.80
CA THR A 185 -2.21 7.68 8.71
C THR A 185 -3.37 7.52 7.74
N ASP A 186 -3.36 6.46 6.96
CA ASP A 186 -4.32 6.24 5.88
C ASP A 186 -5.76 6.19 6.43
N ALA A 187 -5.93 5.55 7.60
CA ALA A 187 -7.20 5.52 8.33
C ALA A 187 -7.66 6.90 8.86
N ALA A 188 -6.77 7.89 9.00
CA ALA A 188 -7.14 9.24 9.45
C ALA A 188 -8.16 9.91 8.52
N LEU A 189 -8.16 9.52 7.25
CA LEU A 189 -9.12 9.99 6.23
C LEU A 189 -10.58 9.57 6.53
N VAL A 190 -10.79 8.58 7.40
CA VAL A 190 -12.10 8.16 7.92
C VAL A 190 -12.28 8.60 9.37
N THR A 191 -11.24 8.49 10.20
CA THR A 191 -11.28 8.88 11.61
C THR A 191 -11.58 10.36 11.80
N GLY A 192 -10.96 11.25 10.99
CA GLY A 192 -11.22 12.69 11.04
C GLY A 192 -12.68 13.07 10.74
N PRO A 193 -13.27 12.60 9.65
CA PRO A 193 -14.71 12.73 9.38
C PRO A 193 -15.60 12.18 10.50
N GLY A 194 -15.25 11.01 11.09
CA GLY A 194 -15.98 10.44 12.22
C GLY A 194 -15.94 11.34 13.46
N MET A 195 -14.76 11.84 13.83
CA MET A 195 -14.62 12.81 14.94
C MET A 195 -15.49 14.05 14.73
N TRP A 196 -15.43 14.64 13.54
CA TRP A 196 -16.24 15.80 13.18
C TRP A 196 -17.74 15.54 13.24
N TRP A 197 -18.18 14.39 12.71
CA TRP A 197 -19.60 14.08 12.57
C TRP A 197 -20.27 13.76 13.89
N PHE A 198 -19.61 12.99 14.73
CA PHE A 198 -20.15 12.52 16.00
C PHE A 198 -19.68 13.35 17.21
N GLY A 199 -18.69 14.21 17.03
CA GLY A 199 -18.11 14.99 18.12
C GLY A 199 -17.29 14.15 19.09
N TRP A 200 -16.59 13.11 18.61
CA TRP A 200 -15.77 12.28 19.49
C TRP A 200 -14.58 13.06 20.06
N ASP A 201 -14.40 12.89 21.35
CA ASP A 201 -13.22 13.37 22.07
C ASP A 201 -12.06 12.38 22.00
N PRO A 202 -10.81 12.81 22.25
CA PRO A 202 -9.64 11.91 22.28
C PRO A 202 -9.74 10.76 23.28
N GLY A 203 -10.66 10.85 24.27
CA GLY A 203 -10.94 9.79 25.24
C GLY A 203 -11.92 8.72 24.76
N ASP A 204 -12.59 8.93 23.65
CA ASP A 204 -13.56 7.98 23.07
C ASP A 204 -12.84 6.87 22.30
N LEU A 205 -12.00 6.09 23.01
CA LEU A 205 -11.05 5.17 22.40
C LEU A 205 -11.70 4.08 21.54
N ASP A 206 -12.82 3.49 21.98
CA ASP A 206 -13.49 2.42 21.21
C ASP A 206 -14.10 2.94 19.90
N PRO A 207 -14.85 4.05 19.85
CA PRO A 207 -15.30 4.66 18.60
C PRO A 207 -14.16 5.08 17.66
N LEU A 208 -13.09 5.66 18.20
CA LEU A 208 -11.90 6.01 17.42
C LEU A 208 -11.25 4.76 16.82
N ALA A 209 -11.08 3.70 17.60
CA ALA A 209 -10.51 2.43 17.11
C ALA A 209 -11.39 1.79 16.02
N GLY A 210 -12.71 1.85 16.17
CA GLY A 210 -13.66 1.39 15.16
C GLY A 210 -13.53 2.16 13.84
N SER A 211 -13.36 3.47 13.92
CA SER A 211 -13.13 4.30 12.71
C SER A 211 -11.78 4.02 12.05
N VAL A 212 -10.73 3.73 12.83
CA VAL A 212 -9.42 3.30 12.31
C VAL A 212 -9.56 1.99 11.54
N VAL A 213 -10.30 1.01 12.08
CA VAL A 213 -10.55 -0.27 11.40
C VAL A 213 -11.35 -0.05 10.11
N ALA A 214 -12.39 0.78 10.12
CA ALA A 214 -13.15 1.11 8.92
C ALA A 214 -12.26 1.78 7.86
N GLY A 215 -11.41 2.72 8.26
CA GLY A 215 -10.46 3.40 7.39
C GLY A 215 -9.45 2.44 6.78
N HIS A 216 -8.84 1.57 7.59
CA HIS A 216 -7.92 0.54 7.14
C HIS A 216 -8.54 -0.43 6.11
N VAL A 217 -9.82 -0.75 6.24
CA VAL A 217 -10.51 -1.61 5.27
C VAL A 217 -10.70 -0.92 3.92
N ILE A 218 -11.06 0.39 3.91
CA ILE A 218 -11.41 1.06 2.66
C ILE A 218 -10.26 1.82 2.00
N GLU A 219 -9.15 2.08 2.69
CA GLU A 219 -8.02 2.90 2.19
C GLU A 219 -7.46 2.42 0.85
N CYS A 220 -7.35 1.11 0.67
CA CYS A 220 -6.83 0.49 -0.56
C CYS A 220 -7.90 0.30 -1.66
N GLY A 221 -8.96 1.08 -1.64
CA GLY A 221 -9.97 1.12 -2.70
C GLY A 221 -10.62 -0.23 -2.98
N CYS A 222 -10.65 -0.63 -4.24
CA CYS A 222 -11.34 -1.84 -4.69
C CYS A 222 -10.86 -3.16 -4.06
N GLN A 223 -9.79 -3.15 -3.27
CA GLN A 223 -9.37 -4.37 -2.56
C GLN A 223 -10.42 -4.81 -1.52
N ALA A 224 -11.10 -3.87 -0.86
CA ALA A 224 -12.18 -4.17 0.07
C ALA A 224 -13.42 -4.77 -0.62
N THR A 225 -13.54 -4.55 -1.92
CA THR A 225 -14.65 -5.01 -2.76
C THR A 225 -14.27 -6.16 -3.71
N GLY A 226 -13.19 -6.88 -3.40
CA GLY A 226 -12.80 -8.11 -4.08
C GLY A 226 -11.58 -7.97 -5.01
N GLY A 227 -11.03 -6.79 -5.19
CA GLY A 227 -9.75 -6.60 -5.88
C GLY A 227 -8.65 -7.37 -5.16
N ASN A 228 -7.83 -8.11 -5.89
CA ASN A 228 -6.74 -8.94 -5.33
C ASN A 228 -7.19 -9.98 -4.27
N TYR A 229 -8.46 -10.36 -4.26
CA TYR A 229 -8.98 -11.37 -3.35
C TYR A 229 -8.52 -12.78 -3.75
N ALA A 230 -8.11 -13.57 -2.77
CA ALA A 230 -7.57 -14.92 -2.98
C ALA A 230 -8.54 -15.85 -3.73
N PHE A 231 -9.85 -15.66 -3.59
CA PHE A 231 -10.89 -16.40 -4.30
C PHE A 231 -11.55 -15.52 -5.37
N PHE A 232 -10.73 -14.94 -6.25
CA PHE A 232 -11.14 -13.94 -7.24
C PHE A 232 -12.21 -14.43 -8.23
N GLU A 233 -12.29 -15.72 -8.49
CA GLU A 233 -13.33 -16.32 -9.37
C GLU A 233 -14.75 -16.21 -8.79
N GLU A 234 -14.87 -15.98 -7.48
CA GLU A 234 -16.15 -15.75 -6.79
C GLU A 234 -16.60 -14.28 -6.88
N VAL A 235 -15.72 -13.36 -7.33
CA VAL A 235 -16.00 -11.93 -7.42
C VAL A 235 -16.69 -11.62 -8.74
N PRO A 236 -17.97 -11.22 -8.72
CA PRO A 236 -18.68 -10.91 -9.95
C PRO A 236 -18.15 -9.63 -10.59
N ASP A 237 -18.01 -9.64 -11.91
CA ASP A 237 -17.60 -8.48 -12.71
C ASP A 237 -16.42 -7.70 -12.14
N LEU A 238 -15.33 -8.41 -11.87
CA LEU A 238 -14.11 -7.85 -11.27
C LEU A 238 -13.52 -6.71 -12.12
N ALA A 239 -13.76 -6.73 -13.43
CA ALA A 239 -13.31 -5.67 -14.35
C ALA A 239 -13.96 -4.30 -14.05
N HIS A 240 -15.18 -4.29 -13.50
CA HIS A 240 -15.91 -3.08 -13.11
C HIS A 240 -16.11 -3.01 -11.59
N CYS A 241 -15.10 -3.46 -10.85
CA CYS A 241 -15.12 -3.46 -9.39
C CYS A 241 -15.39 -2.07 -8.84
N GLY A 242 -16.45 -1.92 -8.04
CA GLY A 242 -16.83 -0.67 -7.40
C GLY A 242 -15.95 -0.34 -6.21
N PHE A 243 -15.75 0.95 -5.93
CA PHE A 243 -15.02 1.39 -4.74
C PHE A 243 -15.84 1.19 -3.45
N PRO A 244 -15.19 1.02 -2.29
CA PRO A 244 -15.86 0.78 -1.03
C PRO A 244 -16.43 2.05 -0.39
N ILE A 245 -17.45 1.84 0.44
CA ILE A 245 -18.05 2.83 1.33
C ILE A 245 -18.02 2.26 2.75
N ALA A 246 -17.59 3.05 3.72
CA ALA A 246 -17.79 2.78 5.13
C ALA A 246 -18.97 3.58 5.66
N GLU A 247 -20.02 2.91 6.11
CA GLU A 247 -21.09 3.51 6.90
C GLU A 247 -20.69 3.43 8.37
N LEU A 248 -20.21 4.54 8.93
CA LEU A 248 -19.66 4.61 10.29
C LEU A 248 -20.72 5.12 11.25
N TYR A 249 -20.85 4.48 12.41
CA TYR A 249 -21.84 4.77 13.44
C TYR A 249 -21.22 5.45 14.67
N ALA A 250 -22.03 6.09 15.49
CA ALA A 250 -21.60 6.86 16.66
C ALA A 250 -20.83 6.01 17.72
N ASP A 251 -21.08 4.71 17.78
CA ASP A 251 -20.39 3.77 18.66
C ASP A 251 -19.07 3.22 18.06
N GLY A 252 -18.65 3.71 16.90
CA GLY A 252 -17.49 3.25 16.15
C GLY A 252 -17.72 1.97 15.35
N SER A 253 -18.89 1.32 15.44
CA SER A 253 -19.22 0.23 14.52
C SER A 253 -19.35 0.76 13.10
N SER A 254 -19.11 -0.11 12.10
CA SER A 254 -19.23 0.29 10.71
C SER A 254 -19.85 -0.82 9.86
N VAL A 255 -20.38 -0.43 8.70
CA VAL A 255 -20.77 -1.38 7.64
C VAL A 255 -19.96 -1.04 6.40
N ILE A 256 -19.18 -2.01 5.93
CA ILE A 256 -18.47 -1.90 4.66
C ILE A 256 -19.44 -2.33 3.55
N THR A 257 -19.54 -1.50 2.53
CA THR A 257 -20.43 -1.72 1.39
C THR A 257 -19.86 -1.07 0.11
N LYS A 258 -20.60 -1.09 -0.98
CA LYS A 258 -20.34 -0.41 -2.25
C LYS A 258 -21.63 0.11 -2.88
N HIS A 259 -21.55 0.91 -3.92
CA HIS A 259 -22.75 1.33 -4.64
C HIS A 259 -23.44 0.14 -5.32
N PRO A 260 -24.77 0.09 -5.28
CA PRO A 260 -25.55 -0.92 -6.00
C PRO A 260 -25.27 -0.88 -7.51
N GLY A 261 -25.26 -2.04 -8.15
CA GLY A 261 -25.08 -2.16 -9.60
C GLY A 261 -23.62 -2.07 -10.07
N THR A 262 -22.64 -1.88 -9.18
CA THR A 262 -21.21 -1.98 -9.49
C THR A 262 -20.74 -3.43 -9.38
N GLY A 263 -19.70 -3.80 -10.13
CA GLY A 263 -19.00 -5.08 -9.96
C GLY A 263 -18.32 -5.20 -8.60
N GLY A 264 -17.70 -6.33 -8.35
CA GLY A 264 -17.05 -6.60 -7.07
C GLY A 264 -17.95 -7.30 -6.06
N LEU A 265 -17.38 -7.64 -4.90
CA LEU A 265 -18.01 -8.39 -3.81
C LEU A 265 -17.55 -7.83 -2.47
N VAL A 266 -18.50 -7.43 -1.62
CA VAL A 266 -18.21 -7.18 -0.20
C VAL A 266 -18.71 -8.36 0.62
N SER A 267 -17.79 -9.10 1.20
CA SER A 267 -18.03 -10.29 2.03
C SER A 267 -17.13 -10.28 3.25
N THR A 268 -17.44 -11.10 4.25
CA THR A 268 -16.55 -11.30 5.39
C THR A 268 -15.14 -11.72 4.95
N GLY A 269 -15.03 -12.47 3.85
CA GLY A 269 -13.75 -12.89 3.28
C GLY A 269 -12.95 -11.73 2.68
N THR A 270 -13.57 -10.83 1.88
CA THR A 270 -12.87 -9.68 1.29
C THR A 270 -12.47 -8.66 2.36
N VAL A 271 -13.32 -8.46 3.38
CA VAL A 271 -13.00 -7.60 4.53
C VAL A 271 -11.88 -8.22 5.37
N THR A 272 -11.91 -9.54 5.64
CA THR A 272 -10.82 -10.24 6.34
C THR A 272 -9.50 -10.12 5.58
N ALA A 273 -9.52 -10.29 4.25
CA ALA A 273 -8.31 -10.13 3.44
C ALA A 273 -7.69 -8.75 3.60
N GLN A 274 -8.51 -7.70 3.66
CA GLN A 274 -8.02 -6.33 3.85
C GLN A 274 -7.58 -6.07 5.28
N LEU A 275 -8.28 -6.60 6.30
CA LEU A 275 -7.87 -6.52 7.70
C LEU A 275 -6.50 -7.17 7.96
N LEU A 276 -6.14 -8.19 7.19
CA LEU A 276 -4.86 -8.88 7.31
C LEU A 276 -3.75 -8.28 6.43
N TYR A 277 -4.06 -7.26 5.65
CA TYR A 277 -3.11 -6.62 4.73
C TYR A 277 -2.34 -5.50 5.45
N GLU A 278 -1.01 -5.49 5.31
CA GLU A 278 -0.10 -4.47 5.88
C GLU A 278 -0.18 -4.28 7.41
N ILE A 279 -0.61 -5.30 8.16
CA ILE A 279 -0.58 -5.27 9.62
C ILE A 279 0.66 -5.98 10.17
N ALA A 280 1.13 -5.53 11.34
CA ALA A 280 2.15 -6.24 12.12
C ALA A 280 1.46 -7.05 13.24
N SER A 281 1.39 -6.52 14.45
CA SER A 281 0.73 -7.16 15.57
C SER A 281 -0.78 -6.88 15.59
N PRO A 282 -1.56 -7.62 16.39
CA PRO A 282 -2.98 -7.31 16.62
C PRO A 282 -3.24 -5.94 17.26
N ARG A 283 -2.23 -5.30 17.83
CA ARG A 283 -2.28 -3.91 18.31
C ARG A 283 -1.84 -3.00 17.16
N TYR A 284 -2.81 -2.40 16.49
CA TYR A 284 -2.56 -1.45 15.40
C TYR A 284 -2.35 -0.05 15.95
N LEU A 285 -1.08 0.37 16.00
CA LEU A 285 -0.67 1.65 16.59
C LEU A 285 -1.00 2.82 15.66
N GLY A 286 -1.76 3.79 16.17
CA GLY A 286 -2.09 5.01 15.46
C GLY A 286 -1.92 6.26 16.34
N PRO A 287 -1.82 7.47 15.75
CA PRO A 287 -1.63 8.72 16.49
C PRO A 287 -2.85 9.14 17.30
N ASP A 288 -4.05 8.70 16.94
CA ASP A 288 -5.29 9.03 17.65
C ASP A 288 -5.66 7.94 18.67
N VAL A 289 -5.34 6.68 18.38
CA VAL A 289 -5.72 5.51 19.18
C VAL A 289 -4.90 4.29 18.73
N THR A 290 -4.67 3.34 19.62
CA THR A 290 -4.22 1.98 19.30
C THR A 290 -5.44 1.08 19.13
N ALA A 291 -5.71 0.59 17.93
CA ALA A 291 -6.86 -0.29 17.67
C ALA A 291 -6.50 -1.77 17.90
N ARG A 292 -7.40 -2.51 18.56
CA ARG A 292 -7.25 -3.93 18.89
C ARG A 292 -7.93 -4.80 17.82
N PHE A 293 -7.16 -5.29 16.85
CA PHE A 293 -7.67 -6.14 15.76
C PHE A 293 -8.12 -7.53 16.22
N ASP A 294 -7.60 -8.00 17.33
CA ASP A 294 -8.01 -9.26 17.98
C ASP A 294 -9.39 -9.19 18.68
N THR A 295 -10.04 -8.03 18.69
CA THR A 295 -11.38 -7.85 19.24
C THR A 295 -12.47 -7.67 18.17
N ILE A 296 -12.09 -7.49 16.90
CA ILE A 296 -12.99 -7.28 15.76
C ILE A 296 -13.97 -8.45 15.61
N ARG A 297 -15.22 -8.11 15.32
CA ARG A 297 -16.25 -9.07 14.92
C ARG A 297 -16.82 -8.68 13.58
N LEU A 298 -16.94 -9.65 12.69
CA LEU A 298 -17.50 -9.47 11.35
C LEU A 298 -18.82 -10.22 11.23
N GLU A 299 -19.84 -9.54 10.74
CA GLU A 299 -21.15 -10.12 10.50
C GLU A 299 -21.65 -9.75 9.10
N HIS A 300 -22.18 -10.74 8.39
CA HIS A 300 -22.81 -10.53 7.10
C HIS A 300 -24.20 -9.91 7.32
N GLU A 301 -24.43 -8.68 6.87
CA GLU A 301 -25.68 -7.93 7.09
C GLU A 301 -26.62 -7.99 5.88
N GLY A 302 -26.17 -8.51 4.76
CA GLY A 302 -26.90 -8.59 3.51
C GLY A 302 -25.94 -8.61 2.30
N PRO A 303 -26.46 -8.67 1.08
CA PRO A 303 -25.63 -8.62 -0.13
C PRO A 303 -24.73 -7.38 -0.13
N ASP A 304 -23.42 -7.59 -0.34
CA ASP A 304 -22.40 -6.53 -0.34
C ASP A 304 -22.42 -5.65 0.92
N ARG A 305 -22.72 -6.23 2.09
CA ARG A 305 -22.76 -5.52 3.37
C ARG A 305 -22.15 -6.36 4.48
N VAL A 306 -21.06 -5.88 5.07
CA VAL A 306 -20.37 -6.51 6.19
C VAL A 306 -20.28 -5.53 7.35
N ARG A 307 -20.90 -5.89 8.47
CA ARG A 307 -20.85 -5.14 9.72
C ARG A 307 -19.59 -5.49 10.50
N ILE A 308 -18.89 -4.46 10.96
CA ILE A 308 -17.72 -4.53 11.83
C ILE A 308 -18.10 -3.98 13.20
N THR A 309 -17.91 -4.78 14.26
CA THR A 309 -18.22 -4.42 15.64
C THR A 309 -17.15 -4.90 16.61
N GLY A 310 -17.27 -4.52 17.88
CA GLY A 310 -16.47 -5.04 18.98
C GLY A 310 -15.04 -4.53 19.06
N VAL A 311 -14.66 -3.59 18.20
CA VAL A 311 -13.32 -3.00 18.19
C VAL A 311 -13.06 -2.28 19.51
N ARG A 312 -11.93 -2.59 20.16
CA ARG A 312 -11.49 -1.91 21.37
C ARG A 312 -10.33 -0.99 21.07
N GLY A 313 -10.33 0.15 21.74
CA GLY A 313 -9.27 1.15 21.67
C GLY A 313 -8.40 1.13 22.92
N GLU A 314 -7.11 1.34 22.74
CA GLU A 314 -6.14 1.64 23.79
C GLU A 314 -5.56 3.03 23.54
N PRO A 315 -5.00 3.71 24.55
CA PRO A 315 -4.34 5.00 24.33
C PRO A 315 -3.31 4.94 23.18
N PRO A 316 -3.14 6.02 22.42
CA PRO A 316 -2.12 6.11 21.39
C PRO A 316 -0.71 6.04 22.00
N PRO A 317 0.33 5.66 21.24
CA PRO A 317 1.71 5.73 21.69
C PRO A 317 2.16 7.20 21.87
N ASP A 318 3.19 7.41 22.69
CA ASP A 318 3.81 8.74 22.88
C ASP A 318 4.62 9.21 21.68
N THR A 319 4.78 8.36 20.67
CA THR A 319 5.58 8.63 19.47
C THR A 319 4.74 8.53 18.21
N LEU A 320 5.11 9.32 17.21
CA LEU A 320 4.59 9.20 15.84
C LEU A 320 5.58 8.47 14.95
N LYS A 321 5.07 7.61 14.08
CA LYS A 321 5.85 7.04 12.97
C LYS A 321 6.31 8.17 12.06
N VAL A 322 7.55 8.08 11.58
CA VAL A 322 8.14 9.01 10.62
C VAL A 322 8.64 8.23 9.41
N ALA A 323 8.16 8.60 8.23
CA ALA A 323 8.70 8.13 6.97
C ALA A 323 9.83 9.06 6.54
N VAL A 324 11.07 8.58 6.56
CA VAL A 324 12.21 9.27 5.99
C VAL A 324 12.57 8.61 4.67
N THR A 325 12.80 9.42 3.65
CA THR A 325 13.30 8.93 2.36
C THR A 325 14.63 9.61 2.05
N TYR A 326 15.57 8.85 1.56
CA TYR A 326 16.84 9.39 1.09
C TYR A 326 17.26 8.81 -0.25
N LEU A 327 18.16 9.50 -0.94
CA LEU A 327 18.72 9.09 -2.22
C LEU A 327 19.83 8.03 -1.98
N GLY A 328 19.76 6.75 -2.42
CA GLY A 328 20.78 5.73 -2.24
C GLY A 328 21.64 5.37 -3.48
N GLY A 329 21.38 5.76 -4.74
CA GLY A 329 22.17 5.48 -5.97
C GLY A 329 21.31 5.32 -7.20
N TYR A 330 21.64 4.43 -8.07
CA TYR A 330 20.98 4.23 -9.36
C TYR A 330 20.86 2.74 -9.68
N ARG A 331 19.77 2.34 -10.30
CA ARG A 331 19.48 0.96 -10.64
C ARG A 331 19.23 0.81 -12.14
N ASN A 332 19.69 -0.29 -12.70
CA ASN A 332 19.36 -0.72 -14.05
C ASN A 332 19.11 -2.23 -14.07
N THR A 333 18.14 -2.64 -14.85
CA THR A 333 17.75 -4.04 -14.95
C THR A 333 17.68 -4.44 -16.40
N MET A 334 18.35 -5.54 -16.77
CA MET A 334 18.27 -6.15 -18.08
C MET A 334 17.70 -7.57 -17.94
N THR A 335 16.78 -7.93 -18.83
CA THR A 335 16.15 -9.25 -18.85
C THR A 335 16.45 -9.94 -20.17
N LEU A 336 17.09 -11.10 -20.11
CA LEU A 336 17.38 -11.99 -21.24
C LEU A 336 16.44 -13.18 -21.21
N VAL A 337 16.08 -13.70 -22.37
CA VAL A 337 15.27 -14.90 -22.50
C VAL A 337 16.16 -16.06 -22.91
N LEU A 338 16.12 -17.12 -22.14
CA LEU A 338 16.82 -18.37 -22.40
C LEU A 338 15.81 -19.41 -22.86
N THR A 339 16.03 -20.04 -24.01
CA THR A 339 15.08 -21.01 -24.59
C THR A 339 15.76 -22.31 -25.02
N GLY A 340 15.00 -23.40 -24.99
CA GLY A 340 15.45 -24.71 -25.45
C GLY A 340 16.33 -25.44 -24.43
N LEU A 341 17.35 -26.15 -24.92
CA LEU A 341 18.22 -26.97 -24.09
C LEU A 341 19.22 -26.12 -23.27
N ASP A 342 19.73 -26.71 -22.19
CA ASP A 342 20.89 -26.19 -21.44
C ASP A 342 20.70 -24.80 -20.82
N ILE A 343 19.52 -24.50 -20.29
CA ILE A 343 19.18 -23.20 -19.71
C ILE A 343 20.24 -22.73 -18.67
N ALA A 344 20.66 -23.62 -17.76
CA ALA A 344 21.66 -23.29 -16.75
C ALA A 344 23.02 -22.93 -17.38
N ALA A 345 23.47 -23.66 -18.41
CA ALA A 345 24.69 -23.36 -19.13
C ALA A 345 24.59 -22.03 -19.89
N LYS A 346 23.47 -21.77 -20.54
CA LYS A 346 23.21 -20.49 -21.23
C LYS A 346 23.22 -19.31 -20.25
N SER A 347 22.59 -19.45 -19.09
CA SER A 347 22.62 -18.45 -18.02
C SER A 347 24.05 -18.14 -17.57
N ARG A 348 24.87 -19.17 -17.33
CA ARG A 348 26.26 -19.01 -16.95
C ARG A 348 27.08 -18.29 -18.04
N ILE A 349 26.99 -18.74 -19.31
CA ILE A 349 27.70 -18.13 -20.45
C ILE A 349 27.28 -16.67 -20.64
N ALA A 350 25.99 -16.35 -20.54
CA ALA A 350 25.51 -14.98 -20.63
C ALA A 350 26.14 -14.08 -19.56
N GLN A 351 26.14 -14.54 -18.33
CA GLN A 351 26.75 -13.81 -17.22
C GLN A 351 28.27 -13.65 -17.41
N GLU A 352 28.99 -14.71 -17.73
CA GLU A 352 30.43 -14.67 -18.02
C GLU A 352 30.76 -13.65 -19.12
N ALA A 353 29.98 -13.63 -20.20
CA ALA A 353 30.18 -12.70 -21.30
C ALA A 353 29.91 -11.24 -20.90
N ILE A 354 28.90 -10.97 -20.07
CA ILE A 354 28.58 -9.64 -19.55
C ILE A 354 29.68 -9.17 -18.59
N TRP A 355 30.04 -10.02 -17.61
CA TRP A 355 31.02 -9.66 -16.58
C TRP A 355 32.46 -9.56 -17.10
N ALA A 356 32.75 -10.15 -18.24
CA ALA A 356 34.02 -9.94 -18.96
C ALA A 356 34.12 -8.51 -19.55
N ARG A 357 33.00 -7.83 -19.80
CA ARG A 357 32.96 -6.47 -20.34
C ARG A 357 32.87 -5.40 -19.26
N VAL A 358 32.08 -5.68 -18.24
CA VAL A 358 31.91 -4.81 -17.07
C VAL A 358 32.05 -5.67 -15.82
N PRO A 359 33.14 -5.54 -15.03
CA PRO A 359 33.37 -6.40 -13.88
C PRO A 359 32.23 -6.32 -12.87
N ARG A 360 31.73 -7.48 -12.42
CA ARG A 360 30.62 -7.57 -11.46
C ARG A 360 30.90 -6.81 -10.17
N GLU A 361 32.14 -6.88 -9.70
CA GLU A 361 32.66 -6.22 -8.50
C GLU A 361 32.78 -4.70 -8.62
N SER A 362 32.59 -4.15 -9.82
CA SER A 362 32.55 -2.70 -10.04
C SER A 362 31.25 -2.07 -9.57
N PHE A 363 30.21 -2.87 -9.31
CA PHE A 363 28.91 -2.41 -8.80
C PHE A 363 28.82 -2.64 -7.30
N GLU A 364 28.16 -1.74 -6.60
CA GLU A 364 27.89 -1.90 -5.17
C GLU A 364 27.02 -3.12 -4.89
N GLN A 365 26.00 -3.35 -5.74
CA GLN A 365 25.13 -4.51 -5.62
C GLN A 365 24.77 -5.07 -7.00
N VAL A 366 24.78 -6.40 -7.11
CA VAL A 366 24.34 -7.16 -8.28
C VAL A 366 23.38 -8.25 -7.85
N HIS A 367 22.18 -8.24 -8.39
CA HIS A 367 21.19 -9.31 -8.21
C HIS A 367 20.96 -10.02 -9.53
N VAL A 368 21.02 -11.35 -9.50
CA VAL A 368 20.78 -12.20 -10.67
C VAL A 368 19.71 -13.22 -10.31
N GLU A 369 18.66 -13.25 -11.09
CA GLU A 369 17.52 -14.14 -10.91
C GLU A 369 17.25 -14.91 -12.19
N LEU A 370 17.14 -16.25 -12.09
CA LEU A 370 16.76 -17.14 -13.18
C LEU A 370 15.37 -17.70 -12.88
N THR A 371 14.36 -17.24 -13.62
CA THR A 371 12.96 -17.64 -13.42
C THR A 371 12.53 -18.54 -14.58
N PRO A 372 12.30 -19.85 -14.36
CA PRO A 372 11.72 -20.74 -15.36
C PRO A 372 10.31 -20.28 -15.75
N LEU A 373 9.99 -20.27 -17.05
CA LEU A 373 8.64 -20.05 -17.58
C LEU A 373 8.07 -21.39 -18.02
N GLY A 374 7.00 -21.84 -17.36
CA GLY A 374 6.33 -23.08 -17.70
C GLY A 374 7.11 -24.32 -17.21
N ALA A 375 6.66 -24.88 -16.11
CA ALA A 375 6.70 -26.29 -15.82
C ALA A 375 5.39 -26.58 -15.09
N ASP A 376 4.61 -27.52 -15.59
CA ASP A 376 3.55 -28.14 -14.83
C ASP A 376 4.08 -28.52 -13.46
N GLY A 377 3.28 -28.27 -12.38
CA GLY A 377 3.67 -28.42 -10.98
C GLY A 377 4.19 -29.83 -10.61
N GLY A 378 5.36 -30.14 -11.10
CA GLY A 378 6.17 -31.30 -10.72
C GLY A 378 7.26 -30.82 -9.74
N SER A 379 7.18 -31.33 -8.53
CA SER A 379 8.08 -31.14 -7.40
C SER A 379 9.56 -31.23 -7.80
N GLY A 380 10.15 -30.11 -8.19
CA GLY A 380 11.58 -29.93 -8.35
C GLY A 380 12.00 -28.73 -7.53
N SER A 381 12.55 -28.96 -6.34
CA SER A 381 13.15 -27.94 -5.52
C SER A 381 14.16 -27.13 -6.33
N PRO A 382 14.09 -25.79 -6.36
CA PRO A 382 15.17 -24.99 -6.90
C PRO A 382 16.40 -25.19 -6.01
N SER A 383 17.50 -25.63 -6.61
CA SER A 383 18.80 -25.65 -5.93
C SER A 383 19.14 -24.22 -5.48
N PRO A 384 19.64 -24.04 -4.25
CA PRO A 384 20.00 -22.73 -3.75
C PRO A 384 21.11 -22.13 -4.61
N SER A 385 20.82 -21.04 -5.29
CA SER A 385 21.83 -20.21 -5.92
C SER A 385 22.72 -19.64 -4.80
N HIS A 386 24.03 -19.88 -4.89
CA HIS A 386 25.01 -19.31 -3.98
C HIS A 386 24.89 -17.80 -3.93
N THR A 387 24.26 -17.29 -2.88
CA THR A 387 24.31 -15.90 -2.49
C THR A 387 25.62 -15.62 -1.80
N GLY A 388 26.59 -15.11 -2.53
CA GLY A 388 27.75 -14.46 -1.94
C GLY A 388 27.29 -13.11 -1.41
N THR A 389 27.00 -13.04 -0.12
CA THR A 389 26.77 -11.79 0.60
C THR A 389 28.08 -11.06 0.77
N ALA A 390 28.27 -10.00 0.00
CA ALA A 390 29.14 -8.91 0.41
C ALA A 390 28.20 -7.75 0.82
N HIS A 391 28.17 -7.47 2.11
CA HIS A 391 27.49 -6.33 2.68
C HIS A 391 28.09 -5.04 2.14
N MET A 392 27.27 -4.17 1.62
CA MET A 392 27.16 -2.74 1.97
C MET A 392 26.16 -2.04 1.05
N ASP A 393 25.19 -1.49 1.67
CA ASP A 393 24.36 -0.29 1.55
C ASP A 393 24.05 0.41 0.23
N ALA A 394 22.79 0.70 0.14
CA ALA A 394 22.03 1.82 -0.45
C ALA A 394 21.57 1.78 -1.91
N GLY A 395 20.42 2.00 -2.09
CA GLY A 395 19.19 2.53 -2.53
C GLY A 395 19.01 3.14 -3.93
N HIS A 396 17.85 3.21 -4.55
CA HIS A 396 17.14 4.32 -5.27
C HIS A 396 16.20 4.06 -6.45
N THR A 397 15.33 4.98 -6.70
CA THR A 397 14.03 5.39 -7.25
C THR A 397 13.60 5.04 -8.68
N SER A 398 12.25 5.08 -8.85
CA SER A 398 11.45 4.94 -10.06
C SER A 398 11.40 6.19 -10.95
N THR A 399 11.26 6.01 -12.26
CA THR A 399 10.91 7.06 -13.24
C THR A 399 9.51 6.85 -13.79
N GLU A 400 8.76 7.96 -13.89
CA GLU A 400 7.49 8.04 -14.60
C GLU A 400 7.67 7.74 -16.09
N HIS A 401 6.78 6.91 -16.65
CA HIS A 401 6.58 6.84 -18.10
C HIS A 401 5.81 8.08 -18.54
N THR A 402 6.51 9.04 -19.16
CA THR A 402 5.86 10.03 -19.99
C THR A 402 5.46 9.37 -21.29
N SER A 403 4.16 9.26 -21.55
CA SER A 403 3.62 8.97 -22.87
C SER A 403 3.99 10.12 -23.81
N THR A 404 4.93 9.87 -24.71
CA THR A 404 5.14 10.71 -25.88
C THR A 404 4.07 10.35 -26.91
N GLU A 405 3.27 11.34 -27.28
CA GLU A 405 2.38 11.27 -28.44
C GLU A 405 3.20 10.96 -29.70
N HIS A 406 2.94 9.80 -30.28
CA HIS A 406 3.38 9.51 -31.64
C HIS A 406 2.32 10.02 -32.63
N THR A 407 2.65 11.07 -33.32
CA THR A 407 1.98 11.49 -34.56
C THR A 407 2.07 10.36 -35.59
N SER A 408 0.90 9.80 -35.92
CA SER A 408 0.75 8.84 -36.99
C SER A 408 0.92 9.54 -38.37
N THR A 409 1.95 9.17 -39.11
CA THR A 409 2.02 9.41 -40.55
C THR A 409 1.31 8.28 -41.29
N GLU A 410 0.27 8.63 -42.03
CA GLU A 410 -0.45 7.75 -42.91
C GLU A 410 0.46 7.26 -44.05
N HIS A 411 0.55 5.95 -44.24
CA HIS A 411 1.00 5.35 -45.49
C HIS A 411 -0.16 4.58 -46.13
N THR A 412 -0.61 5.11 -47.23
CA THR A 412 -1.53 4.45 -48.17
C THR A 412 -0.84 3.27 -48.85
N GLY A 413 -1.37 2.08 -48.63
CA GLY A 413 -0.96 0.84 -49.30
C GLY A 413 -2.16 0.13 -49.89
N THR A 414 -2.08 -0.10 -51.19
CA THR A 414 -3.04 -0.67 -52.12
C THR A 414 -3.55 -2.07 -51.73
N GLY A 415 -4.86 -2.28 -52.00
CA GLY A 415 -5.57 -3.50 -51.70
C GLY A 415 -5.19 -4.71 -52.57
N HIS A 416 -5.36 -5.88 -51.99
CA HIS A 416 -5.56 -7.14 -52.71
C HIS A 416 -6.75 -7.89 -52.10
N THR A 417 -7.70 -8.17 -52.99
CA THR A 417 -8.90 -8.99 -52.75
C THR A 417 -8.51 -10.46 -52.63
N GLY A 418 -8.93 -11.13 -51.59
CA GLY A 418 -8.82 -12.56 -51.41
C GLY A 418 -10.07 -13.11 -50.68
N THR A 419 -10.73 -14.04 -51.31
CA THR A 419 -11.99 -14.66 -51.07
C THR A 419 -12.11 -15.39 -49.70
N GLY A 420 -13.33 -15.32 -49.16
CA GLY A 420 -13.66 -15.85 -47.82
C GLY A 420 -13.59 -17.37 -47.68
N HIS A 421 -13.34 -17.76 -46.42
CA HIS A 421 -13.77 -19.06 -45.90
C HIS A 421 -14.30 -18.85 -44.49
N THR A 422 -15.56 -19.18 -44.32
CA THR A 422 -16.24 -19.33 -43.04
C THR A 422 -15.75 -20.62 -42.37
N GLY A 423 -15.15 -20.48 -41.20
CA GLY A 423 -14.81 -21.62 -40.34
C GLY A 423 -14.66 -21.12 -38.92
N GLY A 424 -15.70 -21.36 -38.09
CA GLY A 424 -15.63 -21.13 -36.65
C GLY A 424 -14.62 -22.10 -36.03
N GLY A 425 -13.49 -21.58 -35.66
CA GLY A 425 -12.49 -22.23 -34.82
C GLY A 425 -12.32 -21.41 -33.56
N ARG A 426 -12.72 -21.99 -32.40
CA ARG A 426 -12.22 -21.54 -31.09
C ARG A 426 -10.70 -21.51 -31.21
N GLY A 427 -10.10 -20.33 -30.98
CA GLY A 427 -8.66 -20.20 -30.95
C GLY A 427 -8.09 -21.13 -29.88
N GLU A 428 -7.62 -22.30 -30.28
CA GLU A 428 -6.65 -23.06 -29.53
C GLU A 428 -5.46 -22.14 -29.36
N VAL A 429 -5.30 -21.58 -28.17
CA VAL A 429 -4.02 -21.04 -27.71
C VAL A 429 -3.05 -22.21 -27.86
N ASN A 430 -2.19 -22.12 -28.87
CA ASN A 430 -1.16 -23.09 -29.16
C ASN A 430 -0.28 -23.14 -27.89
N ARG A 431 -0.57 -24.10 -26.98
CA ARG A 431 0.31 -24.46 -25.87
C ARG A 431 1.57 -25.04 -26.51
N ARG A 432 2.50 -24.16 -26.87
CA ARG A 432 3.90 -24.57 -27.00
C ARG A 432 4.26 -25.10 -25.63
N ASP A 433 4.74 -26.31 -25.57
CA ASP A 433 5.43 -26.81 -24.40
C ASP A 433 6.57 -25.83 -24.10
N ASP A 434 6.35 -24.92 -23.13
CA ASP A 434 7.34 -23.94 -22.67
C ASP A 434 8.43 -24.62 -21.81
N ALA A 435 8.50 -25.93 -21.85
CA ALA A 435 9.60 -26.71 -21.27
C ALA A 435 10.92 -26.21 -21.88
N GLY A 436 11.72 -25.56 -21.05
CA GLY A 436 13.02 -25.02 -21.46
C GLY A 436 13.00 -23.53 -21.85
N THR A 437 12.09 -22.74 -21.35
CA THR A 437 12.19 -21.26 -21.39
C THR A 437 12.39 -20.69 -19.98
N ALA A 438 13.30 -19.72 -19.85
CA ALA A 438 13.52 -19.00 -18.58
C ALA A 438 13.86 -17.52 -18.83
N LEU A 439 13.57 -16.68 -17.86
CA LEU A 439 14.04 -15.30 -17.80
C LEU A 439 15.29 -15.22 -16.94
N LEU A 440 16.37 -14.69 -17.50
CA LEU A 440 17.57 -14.27 -16.76
C LEU A 440 17.48 -12.76 -16.53
N ARG A 441 17.12 -12.37 -15.33
CA ARG A 441 17.02 -10.97 -14.91
C ARG A 441 18.28 -10.58 -14.14
N ILE A 442 18.96 -9.55 -14.62
CA ILE A 442 20.18 -9.02 -13.99
C ILE A 442 19.91 -7.57 -13.61
N THR A 443 19.97 -7.29 -12.32
CA THR A 443 19.82 -5.94 -11.76
C THR A 443 21.15 -5.51 -11.15
N VAL A 444 21.63 -4.34 -11.56
CA VAL A 444 22.82 -3.71 -10.98
C VAL A 444 22.43 -2.42 -10.28
N MET A 445 23.09 -2.13 -9.17
CA MET A 445 22.84 -0.95 -8.34
C MET A 445 24.18 -0.33 -7.96
N ASP A 446 24.29 1.00 -8.09
CA ASP A 446 25.53 1.74 -7.81
C ASP A 446 25.23 3.22 -7.49
N PRO A 447 25.99 3.88 -6.60
CA PRO A 447 25.90 5.31 -6.37
C PRO A 447 26.21 6.16 -7.61
N ASP A 448 27.04 5.65 -8.53
CA ASP A 448 27.37 6.31 -9.79
C ASP A 448 26.39 5.89 -10.91
N GLN A 449 25.55 6.83 -11.35
CA GLN A 449 24.59 6.61 -12.45
C GLN A 449 25.25 6.11 -13.74
N ARG A 450 26.46 6.56 -14.06
CA ARG A 450 27.14 6.16 -15.29
C ARG A 450 27.50 4.69 -15.24
N ARG A 451 27.91 4.21 -14.08
CA ARG A 451 28.30 2.79 -13.84
C ARG A 451 27.09 1.87 -13.98
N ALA A 452 26.02 2.15 -13.26
CA ALA A 452 24.78 1.38 -13.35
C ALA A 452 24.03 1.61 -14.68
N GLY A 453 24.29 2.69 -15.41
CA GLY A 453 23.60 3.09 -16.64
C GLY A 453 24.07 2.37 -17.89
N ARG A 454 24.44 3.16 -18.87
CA ARG A 454 24.85 2.67 -20.21
C ARG A 454 26.06 1.74 -20.16
N ALA A 455 26.97 1.90 -19.23
CA ALA A 455 28.11 0.98 -19.07
C ALA A 455 27.65 -0.46 -18.89
N PHE A 456 26.62 -0.69 -18.08
CA PHE A 456 26.03 -2.01 -17.88
C PHE A 456 25.14 -2.44 -19.07
N SER A 457 24.15 -1.63 -19.45
CA SER A 457 23.19 -2.03 -20.47
C SER A 457 23.83 -2.22 -21.87
N SER A 458 24.89 -1.45 -22.19
CA SER A 458 25.66 -1.67 -23.41
C SER A 458 26.47 -2.97 -23.35
N ALA A 459 27.09 -3.28 -22.21
CA ALA A 459 27.79 -4.55 -22.02
C ALA A 459 26.90 -5.78 -22.27
N VAL A 460 25.62 -5.71 -21.86
CA VAL A 460 24.62 -6.75 -22.15
C VAL A 460 24.35 -6.86 -23.65
N VAL A 461 24.11 -5.73 -24.33
CA VAL A 461 23.80 -5.70 -25.78
C VAL A 461 24.98 -6.18 -26.61
N GLU A 462 26.21 -5.83 -26.25
CA GLU A 462 27.44 -6.25 -26.94
C GLU A 462 27.65 -7.76 -26.94
N THR A 463 26.97 -8.50 -26.05
CA THR A 463 27.01 -9.97 -26.06
C THR A 463 26.12 -10.60 -27.14
N GLY A 464 25.26 -9.81 -27.80
CA GLY A 464 24.19 -10.31 -28.65
C GLY A 464 24.59 -11.25 -29.79
N LEU A 465 25.78 -11.06 -30.37
CA LEU A 465 26.30 -11.91 -31.45
C LEU A 465 27.41 -12.88 -30.97
N ALA A 466 27.80 -12.82 -29.72
CA ALA A 466 28.87 -13.63 -29.15
C ALA A 466 28.43 -14.27 -27.81
N SER A 467 27.22 -14.83 -27.78
CA SER A 467 26.63 -15.44 -26.61
C SER A 467 26.05 -16.83 -26.91
N TYR A 468 24.99 -17.24 -26.25
CA TYR A 468 24.31 -18.52 -26.44
C TYR A 468 23.37 -18.54 -27.66
N PRO A 469 23.07 -19.72 -28.25
CA PRO A 469 22.12 -19.82 -29.34
C PRO A 469 20.70 -19.41 -28.91
N GLY A 470 20.04 -18.57 -29.71
CA GLY A 470 18.71 -18.03 -29.40
C GLY A 470 18.75 -16.82 -28.46
N PHE A 471 19.86 -16.09 -28.41
CA PHE A 471 19.99 -14.88 -27.60
C PHE A 471 18.98 -13.79 -28.03
N TYR A 472 18.17 -13.34 -27.07
CA TYR A 472 17.39 -12.11 -27.18
C TYR A 472 17.04 -11.54 -25.79
N GLY A 473 16.78 -10.24 -25.74
CA GLY A 473 16.41 -9.53 -24.52
C GLY A 473 15.03 -8.91 -24.62
N LEU A 474 14.39 -8.72 -23.47
CA LEU A 474 13.10 -8.02 -23.35
C LEU A 474 13.28 -6.54 -22.99
N THR A 475 14.40 -6.19 -22.36
CA THR A 475 14.65 -4.82 -21.91
C THR A 475 15.54 -4.10 -22.92
N PRO A 476 15.10 -2.97 -23.49
CA PRO A 476 15.97 -2.14 -24.31
C PRO A 476 17.09 -1.53 -23.46
N PRO A 477 18.29 -1.29 -24.03
CA PRO A 477 19.38 -0.68 -23.28
C PRO A 477 19.01 0.77 -22.91
N GLY A 478 19.21 1.11 -21.64
CA GLY A 478 18.83 2.40 -21.06
C GLY A 478 19.85 2.90 -20.03
N ASP A 479 19.64 4.13 -19.59
CA ASP A 479 20.36 4.68 -18.44
C ASP A 479 19.77 4.15 -17.14
N ALA A 480 20.57 4.22 -16.06
CA ALA A 480 20.11 3.84 -14.75
C ALA A 480 19.12 4.89 -14.20
N SER A 481 18.10 4.40 -13.55
CA SER A 481 17.11 5.21 -12.85
C SER A 481 17.51 5.42 -11.40
N PRO A 482 17.37 6.64 -10.87
CA PRO A 482 17.53 6.90 -9.46
C PRO A 482 16.41 6.22 -8.66
N TYR A 483 16.59 5.88 -7.34
CA TYR A 483 15.62 5.23 -6.45
C TYR A 483 15.66 5.73 -4.98
N GLY A 484 14.51 5.80 -4.25
CA GLY A 484 14.40 6.20 -2.84
C GLY A 484 14.52 5.03 -1.87
N VAL A 485 15.16 5.22 -0.75
CA VAL A 485 15.17 4.28 0.36
C VAL A 485 14.28 4.78 1.44
N TYR A 486 13.39 3.92 1.87
CA TYR A 486 12.57 4.14 3.03
C TYR A 486 13.39 3.86 4.30
N TRP A 487 13.37 4.81 5.24
CA TRP A 487 14.01 4.69 6.53
C TRP A 487 12.97 4.96 7.61
N PRO A 488 12.44 3.91 8.25
CA PRO A 488 11.47 4.07 9.33
C PRO A 488 12.12 4.77 10.51
N SER A 489 11.44 5.75 11.05
CA SER A 489 11.88 6.48 12.23
C SER A 489 10.69 6.81 13.12
N SER A 490 10.94 7.36 14.28
CA SER A 490 9.92 7.84 15.20
C SER A 490 10.30 9.17 15.80
N VAL A 491 9.31 9.93 16.25
CA VAL A 491 9.47 11.22 16.93
C VAL A 491 8.51 11.29 18.11
N ASP A 492 8.88 11.98 19.18
CA ASP A 492 7.95 12.32 20.28
C ASP A 492 6.75 13.07 19.69
N ALA A 493 5.54 12.59 19.95
CA ALA A 493 4.32 13.20 19.41
C ALA A 493 4.17 14.68 19.79
N ARG A 494 4.69 15.08 20.97
CA ARG A 494 4.66 16.47 21.45
C ARG A 494 5.60 17.40 20.67
N ALA A 495 6.57 16.86 19.96
CA ALA A 495 7.48 17.64 19.11
C ALA A 495 6.87 17.98 17.75
N VAL A 496 5.72 17.40 17.41
CA VAL A 496 5.02 17.61 16.14
C VAL A 496 3.75 18.41 16.40
N LEU A 497 3.63 19.56 15.73
CA LEU A 497 2.47 20.45 15.87
C LEU A 497 1.72 20.56 14.54
N PRO A 498 0.64 19.80 14.34
CA PRO A 498 -0.21 19.96 13.17
C PRO A 498 -0.88 21.34 13.15
N VAL A 499 -0.97 21.92 11.97
CA VAL A 499 -1.58 23.23 11.74
C VAL A 499 -2.60 23.14 10.63
N VAL A 500 -3.83 23.52 10.93
CA VAL A 500 -4.93 23.66 9.98
C VAL A 500 -5.00 25.10 9.50
N THR A 501 -5.07 25.29 8.19
CA THR A 501 -5.35 26.60 7.59
C THR A 501 -6.62 26.49 6.74
N VAL A 502 -7.62 27.31 7.05
CA VAL A 502 -8.89 27.37 6.34
C VAL A 502 -9.43 28.81 6.34
N ASN A 503 -9.87 29.30 5.18
CA ASN A 503 -10.42 30.65 5.02
C ASN A 503 -9.52 31.78 5.63
N GLY A 504 -8.20 31.60 5.57
CA GLY A 504 -7.22 32.53 6.17
C GLY A 504 -7.06 32.41 7.69
N ILE A 505 -7.80 31.52 8.35
CA ILE A 505 -7.68 31.23 9.78
C ILE A 505 -6.65 30.09 9.93
N ARG A 506 -5.71 30.27 10.85
CA ARG A 506 -4.72 29.27 11.22
C ARG A 506 -5.03 28.74 12.62
N VAL A 507 -5.15 27.41 12.76
CA VAL A 507 -5.44 26.73 14.02
C VAL A 507 -4.36 25.69 14.28
N GLU A 508 -3.69 25.79 15.42
CA GLU A 508 -2.74 24.79 15.90
C GLU A 508 -3.52 23.67 16.61
N VAL A 509 -3.18 22.43 16.30
CA VAL A 509 -3.89 21.23 16.79
C VAL A 509 -2.88 20.35 17.52
N PRO A 510 -2.56 20.62 18.78
CA PRO A 510 -1.62 19.81 19.53
C PRO A 510 -2.17 18.38 19.71
N HIS A 511 -1.27 17.41 19.73
CA HIS A 511 -1.64 16.05 20.09
C HIS A 511 -2.20 16.01 21.52
N ALA A 512 -3.30 15.30 21.73
CA ALA A 512 -3.83 15.09 23.06
C ALA A 512 -2.81 14.30 23.90
N PRO A 513 -2.55 14.69 25.16
CA PRO A 513 -1.71 13.87 26.02
C PRO A 513 -2.35 12.50 26.22
N PRO A 514 -1.56 11.41 26.27
CA PRO A 514 -2.09 10.08 26.53
C PRO A 514 -2.84 10.08 27.85
N SER A 515 -4.10 9.67 27.85
CA SER A 515 -4.95 9.61 29.02
C SER A 515 -4.71 8.29 29.76
N GLY A 516 -3.51 8.09 30.32
CA GLY A 516 -3.20 6.87 31.09
C GLY A 516 -1.79 6.90 31.70
N PRO A 517 -1.48 6.02 32.66
CA PRO A 517 -0.13 5.87 33.16
C PRO A 517 0.77 5.46 31.99
N LEU A 518 1.89 6.18 31.82
CA LEU A 518 2.96 5.86 30.89
C LEU A 518 3.28 4.37 31.02
N LEU A 519 2.91 3.56 30.05
CA LEU A 519 3.40 2.19 29.93
C LEU A 519 4.88 2.32 29.54
N GLY A 520 5.74 2.35 30.57
CA GLY A 520 7.17 2.40 30.39
C GLY A 520 7.63 1.29 29.46
N GLU A 521 8.50 1.68 28.52
CA GLU A 521 9.43 0.82 27.78
C GLU A 521 8.88 -0.52 27.28
N GLN A 522 7.91 -0.50 26.36
CA GLN A 522 7.63 -1.65 25.48
C GLN A 522 7.44 -1.23 24.01
N ALA A 523 8.20 -0.25 23.55
CA ALA A 523 8.48 -0.09 22.14
C ALA A 523 9.64 -1.05 21.82
N GLY A 524 9.34 -2.22 21.26
CA GLY A 524 10.34 -3.12 20.69
C GLY A 524 10.51 -4.51 21.29
N GLY A 525 9.70 -4.92 22.28
CA GLY A 525 9.65 -6.32 22.68
C GLY A 525 8.49 -7.03 21.97
N PRO A 526 8.64 -8.28 21.52
CA PRO A 526 7.49 -9.04 21.06
C PRO A 526 6.43 -9.05 22.17
N PRO A 527 5.15 -8.74 21.86
CA PRO A 527 4.09 -8.89 22.86
C PRO A 527 4.13 -10.35 23.35
N PRO A 528 3.86 -10.61 24.64
CA PRO A 528 3.85 -11.97 25.11
C PRO A 528 2.84 -12.77 24.28
N GLY A 529 3.36 -13.64 23.38
CA GLY A 529 2.58 -14.48 22.47
C GLY A 529 1.64 -15.46 23.17
N GLY A 530 1.56 -15.42 24.48
CA GLY A 530 0.84 -16.39 25.27
C GLY A 530 -0.68 -16.19 25.38
N ALA A 531 -1.20 -14.97 25.22
CA ALA A 531 -2.63 -14.75 25.54
C ALA A 531 -3.56 -15.04 24.32
N ALA A 532 -3.12 -14.72 23.11
CA ALA A 532 -3.90 -15.01 21.90
C ALA A 532 -3.83 -16.49 21.49
N ASP A 533 -2.67 -17.13 21.66
CA ASP A 533 -2.52 -18.57 21.43
C ASP A 533 -3.29 -19.43 22.46
N ALA A 534 -3.49 -18.93 23.67
CA ALA A 534 -4.31 -19.61 24.69
C ALA A 534 -5.82 -19.65 24.35
N ALA A 535 -6.28 -18.79 23.43
CA ALA A 535 -7.68 -18.78 22.98
C ALA A 535 -7.96 -19.74 21.80
N ILE A 536 -6.92 -20.38 21.22
CA ILE A 536 -7.08 -21.31 20.11
C ILE A 536 -7.50 -22.68 20.67
N PRO A 537 -8.66 -23.25 20.28
CA PRO A 537 -9.00 -24.60 20.64
C PRO A 537 -7.93 -25.59 20.17
N PRO A 538 -7.47 -26.52 21.03
CA PRO A 538 -6.46 -27.48 20.63
C PRO A 538 -6.98 -28.36 19.49
N TYR A 539 -6.15 -28.56 18.46
CA TYR A 539 -6.47 -29.52 17.40
C TYR A 539 -6.14 -30.95 17.89
N ALA A 540 -7.17 -31.76 18.01
CA ALA A 540 -7.05 -33.13 18.50
C ALA A 540 -6.64 -34.14 17.40
N GLY A 541 -6.60 -33.74 16.12
CA GLY A 541 -6.23 -34.58 14.99
C GLY A 541 -4.72 -34.59 14.71
N ASP A 542 -4.30 -35.47 13.82
CA ASP A 542 -2.96 -35.46 13.25
C ASP A 542 -2.89 -34.40 12.16
N VAL A 543 -2.03 -33.40 12.31
CA VAL A 543 -1.83 -32.32 11.32
C VAL A 543 -1.23 -32.81 10.01
N ALA A 544 -0.60 -34.00 10.02
CA ALA A 544 -0.06 -34.65 8.83
C ALA A 544 -1.07 -35.56 8.14
N ALA A 545 -2.24 -35.79 8.73
CA ALA A 545 -3.27 -36.64 8.15
C ALA A 545 -4.25 -35.83 7.30
N GLY A 546 -4.58 -36.35 6.11
CA GLY A 546 -5.57 -35.73 5.25
C GLY A 546 -5.34 -36.01 3.77
N GLN A 547 -6.14 -35.38 2.94
CA GLN A 547 -5.96 -35.43 1.50
C GLN A 547 -4.91 -34.35 1.11
N VAL A 548 -3.89 -34.73 0.36
CA VAL A 548 -2.91 -33.78 -0.15
C VAL A 548 -3.55 -32.95 -1.28
N ALA A 549 -3.63 -31.63 -1.05
CA ALA A 549 -4.16 -30.66 -2.00
C ALA A 549 -3.51 -29.28 -1.77
N PRO A 550 -3.59 -28.35 -2.72
CA PRO A 550 -3.14 -26.98 -2.52
C PRO A 550 -3.80 -26.33 -1.29
N LEU A 551 -3.02 -25.68 -0.45
CA LEU A 551 -3.54 -24.98 0.76
C LEU A 551 -4.67 -24.01 0.39
N GLY A 552 -4.57 -23.38 -0.79
CA GLY A 552 -5.57 -22.45 -1.32
C GLY A 552 -6.96 -23.03 -1.53
N THR A 553 -7.15 -24.37 -1.48
CA THR A 553 -8.49 -24.98 -1.53
C THR A 553 -9.32 -24.73 -0.29
N VAL A 554 -8.70 -24.45 0.85
CA VAL A 554 -9.37 -24.23 2.15
C VAL A 554 -8.99 -22.91 2.82
N ALA A 555 -7.86 -22.30 2.42
CA ALA A 555 -7.36 -21.08 3.02
C ALA A 555 -7.19 -19.96 1.99
N GLY A 556 -7.58 -18.75 2.39
CA GLY A 556 -7.16 -17.51 1.74
C GLY A 556 -5.83 -17.04 2.30
N ALA A 557 -5.09 -16.28 1.51
CA ALA A 557 -3.92 -15.57 1.99
C ALA A 557 -3.85 -14.16 1.38
N ARG A 558 -3.27 -13.24 2.12
CA ARG A 558 -2.99 -11.88 1.68
C ARG A 558 -1.62 -11.47 2.19
N SER A 559 -0.77 -10.95 1.30
CA SER A 559 0.56 -10.52 1.66
C SER A 559 0.89 -9.15 1.06
N GLY A 560 1.82 -8.46 1.67
CA GLY A 560 2.27 -7.15 1.25
C GLY A 560 3.53 -6.72 1.97
N ASP A 561 4.02 -5.55 1.59
CA ASP A 561 5.15 -4.92 2.23
C ASP A 561 4.76 -4.20 3.53
N LYS A 562 5.70 -4.13 4.45
CA LYS A 562 5.65 -3.29 5.66
C LYS A 562 7.04 -2.67 5.85
N GLY A 563 7.36 -1.67 5.04
CA GLY A 563 8.72 -1.14 5.00
C GLY A 563 9.73 -2.14 4.45
N GLY A 564 10.70 -2.55 5.27
CA GLY A 564 11.68 -3.60 4.93
C GLY A 564 11.18 -5.03 5.17
N ASP A 565 10.04 -5.18 5.84
CA ASP A 565 9.44 -6.45 6.22
C ASP A 565 8.35 -6.87 5.24
N ALA A 566 7.94 -8.13 5.31
CA ALA A 566 6.76 -8.63 4.61
C ALA A 566 5.71 -9.09 5.60
N ASN A 567 4.46 -8.70 5.35
CA ASN A 567 3.29 -9.19 6.06
C ASN A 567 2.64 -10.33 5.26
N LEU A 568 2.19 -11.37 5.95
CA LEU A 568 1.45 -12.50 5.38
C LEU A 568 0.31 -12.92 6.30
N GLY A 569 -0.91 -12.53 5.95
CA GLY A 569 -2.14 -12.99 6.59
C GLY A 569 -2.67 -14.26 5.91
N VAL A 570 -3.08 -15.25 6.72
CA VAL A 570 -3.66 -16.51 6.24
C VAL A 570 -4.91 -16.81 7.05
N TRP A 571 -6.03 -17.06 6.40
CA TRP A 571 -7.30 -17.37 7.07
C TRP A 571 -8.02 -18.55 6.46
N VAL A 572 -8.86 -19.22 7.23
CA VAL A 572 -9.75 -20.27 6.70
C VAL A 572 -11.18 -19.74 6.54
N ARG A 573 -11.86 -20.22 5.50
CA ARG A 573 -13.26 -19.87 5.22
C ARG A 573 -14.24 -20.61 6.14
N ASP A 574 -13.92 -21.86 6.50
CA ASP A 574 -14.67 -22.67 7.45
C ASP A 574 -14.03 -22.52 8.83
N PRO A 575 -14.74 -21.89 9.80
CA PRO A 575 -14.23 -21.71 11.15
C PRO A 575 -13.79 -23.02 11.85
N ALA A 576 -14.41 -24.15 11.50
CA ALA A 576 -14.07 -25.46 12.06
C ALA A 576 -12.64 -25.91 11.71
N ARG A 577 -12.05 -25.35 10.65
CA ARG A 577 -10.68 -25.63 10.21
C ARG A 577 -9.62 -24.78 10.88
N TYR A 578 -10.02 -23.73 11.63
CA TYR A 578 -9.07 -22.82 12.25
C TYR A 578 -8.13 -23.51 13.25
N PRO A 579 -8.59 -24.42 14.15
CA PRO A 579 -7.70 -25.14 15.04
C PRO A 579 -6.61 -25.95 14.29
N TRP A 580 -6.98 -26.56 13.16
CA TRP A 580 -6.01 -27.22 12.29
C TRP A 580 -5.01 -26.23 11.68
N LEU A 581 -5.48 -25.14 11.07
CA LEU A 581 -4.61 -24.14 10.47
C LEU A 581 -3.59 -23.63 11.52
N ALA A 582 -4.06 -23.30 12.71
CA ALA A 582 -3.23 -22.78 13.79
C ALA A 582 -2.17 -23.78 14.28
N ALA A 583 -2.53 -25.08 14.34
CA ALA A 583 -1.60 -26.16 14.71
C ALA A 583 -0.64 -26.51 13.55
N PHE A 584 -1.10 -26.45 12.31
CA PHE A 584 -0.35 -26.82 11.12
C PHE A 584 0.67 -25.74 10.72
N LEU A 585 0.24 -24.48 10.64
CA LEU A 585 1.05 -23.40 10.10
C LEU A 585 1.83 -22.68 11.21
N THR A 586 2.86 -23.36 11.70
CA THR A 586 3.86 -22.81 12.63
C THR A 586 4.91 -22.00 11.87
N VAL A 587 5.80 -21.28 12.56
CA VAL A 587 6.93 -20.56 11.96
C VAL A 587 7.87 -21.54 11.22
N ASP A 588 8.19 -22.67 11.84
CA ASP A 588 9.05 -23.67 11.21
C ASP A 588 8.38 -24.25 9.93
N ARG A 589 7.08 -24.52 10.02
CA ARG A 589 6.34 -25.01 8.86
C ARG A 589 6.26 -23.95 7.76
N LEU A 590 6.12 -22.68 8.08
CA LEU A 590 6.16 -21.60 7.09
C LEU A 590 7.50 -21.57 6.34
N ARG A 591 8.61 -21.74 7.06
CA ARG A 591 9.96 -21.85 6.44
C ARG A 591 10.09 -23.03 5.49
N GLU A 592 9.52 -24.19 5.86
CA GLU A 592 9.51 -25.36 5.00
C GLU A 592 8.69 -25.14 3.71
N LEU A 593 7.55 -24.43 3.82
CA LEU A 593 6.63 -24.21 2.69
C LEU A 593 7.06 -23.04 1.80
N LEU A 594 7.79 -22.07 2.34
CA LEU A 594 8.29 -20.88 1.65
C LEU A 594 9.81 -20.74 1.87
N PRO A 595 10.64 -21.49 1.11
CA PRO A 595 12.09 -21.44 1.28
C PRO A 595 12.71 -20.05 1.10
N GLU A 596 12.03 -19.15 0.38
CA GLU A 596 12.48 -17.79 0.18
C GLU A 596 12.53 -16.94 1.45
N VAL A 597 11.84 -17.32 2.52
CA VAL A 597 11.94 -16.61 3.80
C VAL A 597 13.22 -16.97 4.58
N GLY A 598 13.85 -18.09 4.23
CA GLY A 598 15.14 -18.51 4.80
C GLY A 598 15.15 -18.53 6.33
N ASP A 599 16.27 -18.08 6.90
CA ASP A 599 16.48 -17.98 8.35
C ASP A 599 16.06 -16.61 8.94
N LEU A 600 15.36 -15.78 8.16
CA LEU A 600 14.92 -14.48 8.63
C LEU A 600 14.05 -14.60 9.89
N PRO A 601 14.11 -13.64 10.83
CA PRO A 601 13.20 -13.60 11.96
C PRO A 601 11.75 -13.51 11.50
N ILE A 602 10.85 -14.28 12.13
CA ILE A 602 9.43 -14.30 11.80
C ILE A 602 8.61 -14.19 13.09
N ASP A 603 7.79 -13.16 13.16
CA ASP A 603 6.74 -13.07 14.18
C ASP A 603 5.48 -13.75 13.65
N ARG A 604 4.77 -14.44 14.55
CA ARG A 604 3.49 -15.09 14.28
C ARG A 604 2.46 -14.64 15.28
N PHE A 605 1.33 -14.15 14.80
CA PHE A 605 0.21 -13.68 15.60
C PHE A 605 -1.05 -14.49 15.26
N ALA A 606 -1.75 -14.95 16.29
CA ALA A 606 -3.05 -15.58 16.13
C ALA A 606 -4.17 -14.52 16.23
N LEU A 607 -5.14 -14.62 15.32
CA LEU A 607 -6.36 -13.81 15.28
C LEU A 607 -7.57 -14.74 15.23
N PRO A 608 -7.89 -15.41 16.37
CA PRO A 608 -8.97 -16.40 16.42
C PRO A 608 -10.34 -15.80 16.09
N ASN A 609 -10.54 -14.53 16.36
CA ASN A 609 -11.74 -13.77 16.03
C ASN A 609 -11.96 -13.64 14.50
N LEU A 610 -10.91 -13.74 13.70
CA LEU A 610 -10.93 -13.70 12.23
C LEU A 610 -10.64 -15.07 11.61
N HIS A 611 -10.48 -16.12 12.42
CA HIS A 611 -10.02 -17.46 12.00
C HIS A 611 -8.74 -17.41 11.17
N ALA A 612 -7.80 -16.55 11.60
CA ALA A 612 -6.62 -16.16 10.84
C ALA A 612 -5.32 -16.23 11.66
N LEU A 613 -4.24 -16.31 10.93
CA LEU A 613 -2.86 -16.11 11.40
C LEU A 613 -2.25 -14.96 10.63
N ASN A 614 -1.46 -14.15 11.29
CA ASN A 614 -0.63 -13.14 10.65
C ASN A 614 0.84 -13.40 10.92
N PHE A 615 1.66 -13.35 9.89
CA PHE A 615 3.11 -13.47 9.98
C PHE A 615 3.76 -12.16 9.53
N VAL A 616 4.83 -11.79 10.22
CA VAL A 616 5.73 -10.71 9.79
C VAL A 616 7.10 -11.32 9.59
N VAL A 617 7.58 -11.29 8.35
CA VAL A 617 8.91 -11.78 7.97
C VAL A 617 9.84 -10.58 7.91
N HIS A 618 10.70 -10.46 8.92
CA HIS A 618 11.56 -9.29 9.06
C HIS A 618 12.70 -9.30 8.04
N GLY A 619 12.89 -8.16 7.38
CA GLY A 619 13.97 -7.95 6.45
C GLY A 619 13.83 -8.66 5.09
N LEU A 620 12.69 -9.30 4.78
CA LEU A 620 12.50 -9.99 3.48
C LEU A 620 12.68 -9.05 2.29
N LEU A 621 12.24 -7.81 2.42
CA LEU A 621 12.32 -6.78 1.38
C LEU A 621 13.55 -5.87 1.55
N GLY A 622 14.41 -6.18 2.52
CA GLY A 622 15.63 -5.43 2.80
C GLY A 622 15.33 -3.98 3.17
N ARG A 623 15.72 -3.05 2.30
CA ARG A 623 15.59 -1.60 2.53
C ARG A 623 14.30 -1.01 1.96
N GLY A 624 13.28 -1.84 1.77
CA GLY A 624 11.95 -1.48 1.30
C GLY A 624 11.75 -1.63 -0.20
N VAL A 625 10.51 -1.46 -0.62
CA VAL A 625 9.99 -1.75 -1.97
C VAL A 625 10.82 -1.12 -3.09
N ALA A 626 11.10 0.17 -2.98
CA ALA A 626 11.83 0.90 -4.02
C ALA A 626 13.29 0.45 -4.15
N ALA A 627 13.88 -0.07 -3.07
CA ALA A 627 15.26 -0.54 -3.01
C ALA A 627 15.41 -2.03 -3.30
N SER A 628 14.33 -2.80 -3.23
CA SER A 628 14.38 -4.23 -3.44
C SER A 628 14.71 -4.59 -4.90
N PRO A 629 15.73 -5.40 -5.18
CA PRO A 629 16.01 -5.92 -6.52
C PRO A 629 15.15 -7.13 -6.89
N LEU A 630 14.34 -7.66 -5.96
CA LEU A 630 13.55 -8.87 -6.14
C LEU A 630 12.46 -8.68 -7.20
N LEU A 631 12.04 -9.78 -7.83
CA LEU A 631 10.91 -9.78 -8.77
C LEU A 631 9.62 -9.36 -8.07
N ASP A 632 9.37 -9.90 -6.88
CA ASP A 632 8.27 -9.53 -5.99
C ASP A 632 8.76 -8.53 -4.92
N ALA A 633 9.05 -7.33 -5.35
CA ALA A 633 9.58 -6.27 -4.48
C ALA A 633 8.62 -5.83 -3.37
N GLN A 634 7.34 -6.20 -3.47
CA GLN A 634 6.29 -5.85 -2.51
C GLN A 634 5.75 -7.05 -1.72
N ALA A 635 6.35 -8.24 -1.86
CA ALA A 635 5.87 -9.48 -1.26
C ALA A 635 4.38 -9.80 -1.55
N LYS A 636 3.81 -9.25 -2.65
CA LYS A 636 2.38 -9.44 -2.98
C LYS A 636 2.07 -10.86 -3.48
N ALA A 637 3.06 -11.57 -4.02
CA ALA A 637 2.91 -12.95 -4.45
C ALA A 637 3.16 -13.98 -3.34
N LEU A 638 3.69 -13.59 -2.19
CA LEU A 638 4.08 -14.51 -1.11
C LEU A 638 2.88 -15.36 -0.64
N GLY A 639 1.72 -14.74 -0.46
CA GLY A 639 0.48 -15.43 -0.10
C GLY A 639 0.00 -16.43 -1.17
N GLU A 640 0.10 -16.07 -2.44
CA GLU A 640 -0.30 -16.98 -3.54
C GLU A 640 0.67 -18.15 -3.71
N ARG A 641 1.97 -17.93 -3.47
CA ARG A 641 2.95 -19.02 -3.43
C ARG A 641 2.62 -20.00 -2.31
N LEU A 642 2.33 -19.51 -1.10
CA LEU A 642 1.90 -20.37 0.02
C LEU A 642 0.62 -21.14 -0.32
N ARG A 643 -0.38 -20.51 -0.92
CA ARG A 643 -1.64 -21.14 -1.31
C ARG A 643 -1.46 -22.24 -2.36
N ALA A 644 -0.46 -22.13 -3.22
CA ALA A 644 -0.16 -23.13 -4.26
C ALA A 644 0.51 -24.40 -3.70
N VAL A 645 1.08 -24.35 -2.49
CA VAL A 645 1.76 -25.50 -1.91
C VAL A 645 0.75 -26.60 -1.54
N CYS A 646 1.02 -27.83 -1.99
CA CYS A 646 0.22 -29.01 -1.65
C CYS A 646 0.55 -29.47 -0.22
N VAL A 647 -0.47 -29.55 0.63
CA VAL A 647 -0.37 -29.90 2.04
C VAL A 647 -1.46 -30.90 2.43
N PRO A 648 -1.29 -31.69 3.51
CA PRO A 648 -2.34 -32.58 4.02
C PRO A 648 -3.47 -31.72 4.62
N ILE A 649 -4.65 -31.81 4.02
CA ILE A 649 -5.86 -31.10 4.46
C ILE A 649 -6.79 -32.10 5.14
N PRO A 650 -7.18 -31.91 6.42
CA PRO A 650 -8.13 -32.79 7.09
C PRO A 650 -9.48 -32.78 6.40
N ARG A 651 -10.19 -33.91 6.47
CA ARG A 651 -11.53 -34.10 5.87
C ARG A 651 -12.59 -33.32 6.62
#